data_9110a392b7e8b1432b14ff0375880f9a
#
_entry.id   9110a392b7e8b1432b14ff0375880f9a
#
_cell.length_a   1.000
_cell.length_b   1.000
_cell.length_c   1.000
_cell.angle_alpha   90.00
_cell.angle_beta   90.00
_cell.angle_gamma   90.00
#
_symmetry.space_group_name_H-M   'P 1'
#
loop_
_entity.id
_entity.type
_entity.pdbx_description
1 polymer ?
#
loop_
_entity_poly.entity_id
_entity_poly.type
_entity_poly.pdbx_seq_one_letter_code
_entity_poly.pdbx_strand_id
1 'polypeptide(L)'
;MLGKRIDLFAGIAALLVLAGGMAAPAQTADQAWLRHGYFHGLPPVPMHVRALGHEPLEKTAVNELIKGIDNLYGSSPLIGGNSTDAAIVVGTAEQVRTAYPALNLPSTLLPEAFWITELDSGGKRMVLIVGGSERGVLYGAFALVRKLVTSGWTQKTTITEGPDLPIRWVDEWDNPDGTIERGYAGRSIFFEGGNVREDLTAVSEYARLLASVGINGCNVNNVNAAPQLIDSEHLKQIARIADAMRPWGVRVAMSVALASPQKIGGLATYDPADPAVKAWWAAKVNEIYALIPDFAGFTVKADSEGQPGPASYGRSPADAANTLAAALAPHGGVVLYRAFVYNHHLDWLDPKADRARAAYDIFHPLDGAFAPNVVVQTKEGPIDFQAQEPISPLFAGLRQTNQAMEIQVTQEYTGQQRHMVYLAPMWKWVLDFDLRADGRSTPVKEILAGKSFHRPLGGMVAVTGVGRDGWLGSPLAMANLYAFGRLAWNPNLTSEEIAAEWVRQSISNDDAVVRTVTKMLLQSWPAYVNYTGPLGMQTLTGITGSHYGPNIESSENNGWGQWHRAEPLGVGMDRSVKTGTGFAGQYPPEVAKLYENLATTPDNLLLFFHHVPYTHRLHDGQTVIQYIYDSHYEGAAQAAGLADEWATLEGSIDQPLYEQVRDRLAYQAGHAIVWRDAIVQYFLKLSGIPDEKGRAGHYPGRMEAEDARLTGYKIIDVTPWEDASGGKAVSCAEKSCTAEWTYTGVAGHYSIAVQYFDLQGGTAKFTLLLNGQPVVSWAADAVLPSHRPNGDNSTRHTVRGIELKPGDLLRVEGTPDGDDPAALDYIEIAPTASSMQGWSKPTQP
;
A
#
# COMPACT_ATOMS: atom_id res chain seq x y z
N MET A 1 64.76 -29.36 -6.69
CA MET A 1 64.67 -30.50 -7.58
C MET A 1 63.23 -30.86 -7.78
N LEU A 2 62.70 -30.51 -8.87
CA LEU A 2 62.34 -31.34 -10.03
C LEU A 2 61.54 -32.56 -9.61
N GLY A 3 60.39 -32.84 -10.12
CA GLY A 3 59.75 -32.46 -11.37
C GLY A 3 58.42 -33.17 -11.56
N LYS A 4 57.70 -32.56 -12.50
CA LYS A 4 56.84 -33.16 -13.55
C LYS A 4 55.62 -34.04 -13.16
N ARG A 5 54.40 -33.53 -13.39
CA ARG A 5 53.53 -33.61 -14.59
C ARG A 5 53.10 -35.02 -14.98
N ILE A 6 51.79 -35.21 -15.09
CA ILE A 6 51.12 -35.55 -16.35
C ILE A 6 49.60 -35.40 -16.19
N ASP A 7 48.99 -34.71 -17.17
CA ASP A 7 47.57 -34.49 -17.41
C ASP A 7 46.85 -35.77 -17.81
N LEU A 8 45.57 -35.89 -17.45
CA LEU A 8 44.63 -36.66 -18.29
C LEU A 8 43.27 -35.93 -18.33
N PHE A 9 43.02 -35.31 -19.48
CA PHE A 9 41.70 -34.85 -19.90
C PHE A 9 40.79 -36.06 -20.15
N ALA A 10 39.62 -36.07 -19.51
CA ALA A 10 38.46 -36.80 -20.00
C ALA A 10 37.29 -35.85 -19.98
N GLY A 11 36.86 -35.45 -21.17
CA GLY A 11 35.76 -34.53 -21.37
C GLY A 11 34.43 -35.17 -21.00
N ILE A 12 33.65 -34.41 -20.19
CA ILE A 12 32.21 -34.59 -20.11
C ILE A 12 31.63 -33.33 -20.73
N ALA A 13 31.02 -33.50 -21.90
CA ALA A 13 30.23 -32.50 -22.56
C ALA A 13 29.01 -32.21 -21.67
N ALA A 14 29.04 -31.13 -20.91
CA ALA A 14 27.84 -30.57 -20.27
C ALA A 14 27.02 -29.95 -21.39
N LEU A 15 25.89 -30.54 -21.71
CA LEU A 15 24.81 -29.89 -22.44
C LEU A 15 24.32 -28.70 -21.59
N LEU A 16 24.82 -27.51 -21.90
CA LEU A 16 24.16 -26.27 -21.53
C LEU A 16 22.83 -26.20 -22.31
N VAL A 17 21.75 -26.62 -21.67
CA VAL A 17 20.42 -26.20 -22.08
C VAL A 17 20.37 -24.71 -21.77
N LEU A 18 20.62 -23.91 -22.78
CA LEU A 18 20.20 -22.51 -22.82
C LEU A 18 18.66 -22.52 -22.76
N ALA A 19 18.11 -22.51 -21.57
CA ALA A 19 16.78 -22.00 -21.35
C ALA A 19 16.87 -20.49 -21.71
N GLY A 20 16.62 -20.19 -22.97
CA GLY A 20 16.29 -18.85 -23.39
C GLY A 20 15.05 -18.45 -22.61
N GLY A 21 15.26 -17.75 -21.50
CA GLY A 21 14.16 -17.13 -20.79
C GLY A 21 13.44 -16.22 -21.77
N MET A 22 12.28 -16.63 -22.25
CA MET A 22 11.36 -15.71 -22.90
C MET A 22 11.14 -14.61 -21.87
N ALA A 23 11.58 -13.39 -22.17
CA ALA A 23 11.26 -12.24 -21.33
C ALA A 23 9.75 -12.26 -21.08
N ALA A 24 9.35 -12.24 -19.82
CA ALA A 24 7.93 -12.13 -19.48
C ALA A 24 7.37 -10.93 -20.25
N PRO A 25 6.17 -11.03 -20.85
CA PRO A 25 5.58 -9.91 -21.55
C PRO A 25 5.52 -8.70 -20.63
N ALA A 26 5.81 -7.52 -21.16
CA ALA A 26 5.75 -6.28 -20.40
C ALA A 26 4.36 -6.13 -19.77
N GLN A 27 4.31 -5.69 -18.52
CA GLN A 27 3.06 -5.39 -17.85
C GLN A 27 2.27 -4.33 -18.61
N THR A 28 0.96 -4.52 -18.73
CA THR A 28 0.07 -3.58 -19.39
C THR A 28 -0.99 -3.04 -18.43
N ALA A 29 -1.44 -1.83 -18.66
CA ALA A 29 -2.53 -1.23 -17.91
C ALA A 29 -3.85 -2.02 -18.03
N ASP A 30 -4.00 -2.78 -19.09
CA ASP A 30 -5.15 -3.65 -19.32
C ASP A 30 -5.17 -4.87 -18.35
N GLN A 31 -4.05 -5.19 -17.70
CA GLN A 31 -3.98 -6.20 -16.64
C GLN A 31 -4.46 -5.67 -15.28
N ALA A 32 -4.78 -4.38 -15.19
CA ALA A 32 -5.35 -3.73 -14.03
C ALA A 32 -6.80 -3.29 -14.31
N TRP A 33 -7.19 -2.08 -13.93
CA TRP A 33 -8.56 -1.59 -14.10
C TRP A 33 -8.90 -1.01 -15.50
N LEU A 34 -7.96 -0.99 -16.43
CA LEU A 34 -8.21 -0.61 -17.83
C LEU A 34 -8.44 -1.82 -18.76
N ARG A 35 -8.69 -2.99 -18.17
CA ARG A 35 -8.94 -4.24 -18.89
C ARG A 35 -10.18 -4.15 -19.77
N HIS A 36 -11.26 -3.56 -19.29
CA HIS A 36 -12.56 -3.42 -19.90
C HIS A 36 -12.95 -4.67 -20.71
N GLY A 37 -13.56 -5.65 -20.07
CA GLY A 37 -14.09 -6.83 -20.76
C GLY A 37 -15.29 -6.44 -21.64
N TYR A 38 -15.61 -7.28 -22.64
CA TYR A 38 -16.83 -7.14 -23.42
C TYR A 38 -18.06 -7.23 -22.49
N PHE A 39 -18.83 -6.14 -22.40
CA PHE A 39 -20.03 -6.08 -21.57
C PHE A 39 -21.29 -6.05 -22.45
N HIS A 40 -22.23 -6.95 -22.16
CA HIS A 40 -23.53 -6.93 -22.80
C HIS A 40 -24.43 -5.81 -22.22
N GLY A 41 -25.27 -5.21 -23.09
CA GLY A 41 -26.29 -4.25 -22.64
C GLY A 41 -25.79 -2.85 -22.33
N LEU A 42 -24.57 -2.50 -22.73
CA LEU A 42 -24.10 -1.12 -22.66
C LEU A 42 -24.89 -0.17 -23.55
N PRO A 43 -25.07 1.11 -23.17
CA PRO A 43 -25.76 2.09 -23.97
C PRO A 43 -25.00 2.34 -25.28
N PRO A 44 -25.71 2.54 -26.45
CA PRO A 44 -25.01 2.79 -27.70
C PRO A 44 -24.21 4.09 -27.63
N VAL A 45 -23.00 4.11 -28.21
CA VAL A 45 -22.14 5.28 -28.36
C VAL A 45 -21.87 5.56 -29.85
N PRO A 46 -21.52 6.81 -30.23
CA PRO A 46 -21.04 7.07 -31.57
C PRO A 46 -19.75 6.31 -31.87
N MET A 47 -19.68 5.70 -33.06
CA MET A 47 -18.52 4.89 -33.49
C MET A 47 -17.53 5.70 -34.36
N HIS A 48 -17.51 7.01 -34.19
CA HIS A 48 -16.49 7.91 -34.74
C HIS A 48 -15.90 8.75 -33.60
N VAL A 49 -14.58 8.94 -33.60
CA VAL A 49 -13.89 9.81 -32.66
C VAL A 49 -13.13 10.88 -33.44
N ARG A 50 -13.33 12.13 -33.05
CA ARG A 50 -12.74 13.28 -33.75
C ARG A 50 -12.10 14.25 -32.73
N ALA A 51 -10.81 14.55 -32.91
CA ALA A 51 -10.15 15.65 -32.19
C ALA A 51 -10.36 16.98 -32.94
N LEU A 52 -10.51 18.08 -32.21
CA LEU A 52 -10.52 19.44 -32.75
C LEU A 52 -9.11 20.03 -32.84
N GLY A 53 -8.17 19.51 -32.04
CA GLY A 53 -6.77 19.89 -32.03
C GLY A 53 -5.84 18.73 -32.42
N HIS A 54 -4.54 19.00 -32.29
CA HIS A 54 -3.47 18.05 -32.65
C HIS A 54 -2.40 17.90 -31.56
N GLU A 55 -2.65 18.43 -30.39
CA GLU A 55 -1.72 18.37 -29.28
C GLU A 55 -1.47 16.92 -28.82
N PRO A 56 -0.29 16.60 -28.26
CA PRO A 56 0.06 15.23 -27.89
C PRO A 56 -0.97 14.55 -26.98
N LEU A 57 -1.48 15.22 -25.94
CA LEU A 57 -2.45 14.63 -25.00
C LEU A 57 -3.84 14.47 -25.64
N GLU A 58 -4.22 15.31 -26.61
CA GLU A 58 -5.46 15.11 -27.37
C GLU A 58 -5.38 13.85 -28.24
N LYS A 59 -4.24 13.58 -28.86
CA LYS A 59 -4.02 12.32 -29.61
C LYS A 59 -4.08 11.12 -28.68
N THR A 60 -3.48 11.20 -27.50
CA THR A 60 -3.57 10.16 -26.48
C THR A 60 -5.02 9.94 -26.06
N ALA A 61 -5.80 11.00 -25.83
CA ALA A 61 -7.21 10.92 -25.47
C ALA A 61 -8.05 10.20 -26.55
N VAL A 62 -7.80 10.50 -27.84
CA VAL A 62 -8.46 9.81 -28.97
C VAL A 62 -8.12 8.32 -28.97
N ASN A 63 -6.84 7.97 -28.80
CA ASN A 63 -6.39 6.58 -28.78
C ASN A 63 -7.02 5.81 -27.61
N GLU A 64 -7.10 6.41 -26.43
CA GLU A 64 -7.75 5.79 -25.25
C GLU A 64 -9.26 5.60 -25.46
N LEU A 65 -9.95 6.55 -26.08
CA LEU A 65 -11.36 6.37 -26.42
C LEU A 65 -11.56 5.21 -27.39
N ILE A 66 -10.73 5.11 -28.43
CA ILE A 66 -10.79 4.02 -29.40
C ILE A 66 -10.56 2.69 -28.70
N LYS A 67 -9.46 2.58 -27.93
CA LYS A 67 -9.10 1.35 -27.21
C LYS A 67 -10.15 0.96 -26.17
N GLY A 68 -10.62 1.92 -25.37
CA GLY A 68 -11.63 1.68 -24.34
C GLY A 68 -12.97 1.24 -24.91
N ILE A 69 -13.43 1.88 -26.01
CA ILE A 69 -14.69 1.52 -26.68
C ILE A 69 -14.55 0.17 -27.40
N ASP A 70 -13.42 -0.09 -28.06
CA ASP A 70 -13.15 -1.40 -28.67
C ASP A 70 -13.22 -2.54 -27.64
N ASN A 71 -12.56 -2.37 -26.51
CA ASN A 71 -12.59 -3.33 -25.41
C ASN A 71 -14.02 -3.56 -24.85
N LEU A 72 -14.84 -2.49 -24.77
CA LEU A 72 -16.19 -2.56 -24.19
C LEU A 72 -17.24 -3.14 -25.17
N TYR A 73 -17.14 -2.79 -26.46
CA TYR A 73 -18.17 -3.11 -27.44
C TYR A 73 -17.74 -4.17 -28.46
N GLY A 74 -16.47 -4.58 -28.44
CA GLY A 74 -15.88 -5.51 -29.42
C GLY A 74 -15.85 -4.93 -30.85
N SER A 75 -15.80 -3.61 -30.97
CA SER A 75 -15.79 -2.90 -32.23
C SER A 75 -15.08 -1.57 -32.12
N SER A 76 -14.03 -1.38 -32.90
CA SER A 76 -13.22 -0.17 -32.90
C SER A 76 -13.91 1.03 -33.55
N PRO A 77 -13.98 2.19 -32.85
CA PRO A 77 -14.39 3.44 -33.48
C PRO A 77 -13.45 3.88 -34.63
N LEU A 78 -13.99 4.57 -35.62
CA LEU A 78 -13.20 5.15 -36.68
C LEU A 78 -12.72 6.55 -36.32
N ILE A 79 -11.48 6.87 -36.70
CA ILE A 79 -10.91 8.21 -36.51
C ILE A 79 -11.41 9.12 -37.61
N GLY A 80 -11.93 10.30 -37.24
CA GLY A 80 -12.39 11.33 -38.18
C GLY A 80 -13.90 11.26 -38.40
N GLY A 81 -14.33 11.42 -39.62
CA GLY A 81 -15.73 11.56 -40.03
C GLY A 81 -16.06 13.00 -40.45
N ASN A 82 -17.19 13.16 -41.17
CA ASN A 82 -17.68 14.48 -41.55
C ASN A 82 -18.23 15.22 -40.31
N SER A 83 -18.30 16.55 -40.37
CA SER A 83 -18.84 17.37 -39.28
C SER A 83 -20.29 17.05 -38.92
N THR A 84 -20.99 16.33 -39.82
CA THR A 84 -22.39 15.91 -39.67
C THR A 84 -22.56 14.48 -39.18
N ASP A 85 -21.48 13.71 -38.96
CA ASP A 85 -21.60 12.32 -38.51
C ASP A 85 -21.79 12.24 -36.97
N ALA A 86 -22.52 11.20 -36.53
CA ALA A 86 -22.56 10.88 -35.11
C ALA A 86 -21.14 10.60 -34.62
N ALA A 87 -20.62 11.36 -33.65
CA ALA A 87 -19.23 11.25 -33.22
C ALA A 87 -19.04 11.60 -31.76
N ILE A 88 -17.97 11.05 -31.15
CA ILE A 88 -17.36 11.58 -29.95
C ILE A 88 -16.35 12.64 -30.40
N VAL A 89 -16.53 13.86 -29.95
CA VAL A 89 -15.67 15.00 -30.30
C VAL A 89 -14.88 15.45 -29.06
N VAL A 90 -13.58 15.55 -29.19
CA VAL A 90 -12.70 15.97 -28.09
C VAL A 90 -11.97 17.26 -28.46
N GLY A 91 -11.78 18.15 -27.48
CA GLY A 91 -11.01 19.39 -27.66
C GLY A 91 -10.97 20.24 -26.41
N THR A 92 -10.07 21.23 -26.40
CA THR A 92 -10.02 22.24 -25.35
C THR A 92 -11.22 23.21 -25.47
N ALA A 93 -11.51 23.93 -24.38
CA ALA A 93 -12.59 24.91 -24.38
C ALA A 93 -12.43 25.98 -25.46
N GLU A 94 -11.20 26.37 -25.81
CA GLU A 94 -10.89 27.33 -26.87
C GLU A 94 -11.22 26.75 -28.26
N GLN A 95 -10.76 25.54 -28.54
CA GLN A 95 -11.04 24.84 -29.80
C GLN A 95 -12.55 24.61 -30.01
N VAL A 96 -13.25 24.23 -28.92
CA VAL A 96 -14.70 24.00 -28.98
C VAL A 96 -15.46 25.30 -29.21
N ARG A 97 -15.10 26.42 -28.58
CA ARG A 97 -15.70 27.74 -28.86
C ARG A 97 -15.52 28.14 -30.32
N THR A 98 -14.36 27.82 -30.90
CA THR A 98 -14.08 28.11 -32.31
C THR A 98 -14.90 27.23 -33.23
N ALA A 99 -14.99 25.92 -32.97
CA ALA A 99 -15.71 24.96 -33.83
C ALA A 99 -17.25 25.04 -33.68
N TYR A 100 -17.72 25.41 -32.48
CA TYR A 100 -19.13 25.44 -32.10
C TYR A 100 -19.50 26.75 -31.39
N PRO A 101 -19.46 27.91 -32.05
CA PRO A 101 -19.62 29.24 -31.41
C PRO A 101 -20.98 29.46 -30.75
N ALA A 102 -22.00 28.72 -31.17
CA ALA A 102 -23.34 28.78 -30.59
C ALA A 102 -23.52 27.91 -29.33
N LEU A 103 -22.52 27.12 -28.98
CA LEU A 103 -22.59 26.24 -27.81
C LEU A 103 -22.26 27.04 -26.51
N ASN A 104 -23.15 26.94 -25.54
CA ASN A 104 -22.97 27.54 -24.24
C ASN A 104 -22.09 26.62 -23.35
N LEU A 105 -20.79 26.88 -23.29
CA LEU A 105 -19.82 26.17 -22.44
C LEU A 105 -19.90 26.69 -21.01
N PRO A 106 -19.48 25.89 -20.01
CA PRO A 106 -19.22 26.39 -18.65
C PRO A 106 -18.33 27.63 -18.68
N SER A 107 -18.69 28.64 -17.92
CA SER A 107 -18.01 29.95 -17.94
C SER A 107 -16.54 29.85 -17.53
N THR A 108 -16.23 28.93 -16.63
CA THR A 108 -14.87 28.67 -16.16
C THR A 108 -14.63 27.17 -16.11
N LEU A 109 -13.62 26.70 -16.85
CA LEU A 109 -13.08 25.36 -16.79
C LEU A 109 -11.60 25.47 -16.40
N LEU A 110 -11.26 24.99 -15.21
CA LEU A 110 -9.86 24.95 -14.76
C LEU A 110 -9.01 24.08 -15.70
N PRO A 111 -7.71 24.28 -15.80
CA PRO A 111 -6.87 23.59 -16.78
C PRO A 111 -7.03 22.06 -16.78
N GLU A 112 -7.12 21.43 -15.61
CA GLU A 112 -7.27 19.96 -15.51
C GLU A 112 -8.74 19.50 -15.41
N ALA A 113 -9.70 20.42 -15.41
CA ALA A 113 -11.14 20.10 -15.42
C ALA A 113 -11.63 19.74 -16.80
N PHE A 114 -12.74 18.99 -16.85
CA PHE A 114 -13.42 18.63 -18.09
C PHE A 114 -14.94 18.79 -17.94
N TRP A 115 -15.58 18.93 -19.11
CA TRP A 115 -17.02 18.92 -19.27
C TRP A 115 -17.40 17.95 -20.38
N ILE A 116 -18.31 17.01 -20.08
CA ILE A 116 -18.81 16.04 -21.02
C ILE A 116 -20.31 16.28 -21.19
N THR A 117 -20.78 16.36 -22.42
CA THR A 117 -22.21 16.53 -22.72
C THR A 117 -22.60 15.82 -23.99
N GLU A 118 -23.86 15.51 -24.11
CA GLU A 118 -24.46 14.96 -25.32
C GLU A 118 -25.29 16.04 -26.02
N LEU A 119 -25.09 16.17 -27.33
CA LEU A 119 -25.76 17.13 -28.18
C LEU A 119 -26.45 16.39 -29.37
N ASP A 120 -27.57 16.92 -29.79
CA ASP A 120 -28.15 16.58 -31.10
C ASP A 120 -27.67 17.62 -32.14
N SER A 121 -26.93 17.16 -33.13
CA SER A 121 -26.46 17.99 -34.24
C SER A 121 -27.12 17.54 -35.53
N GLY A 122 -28.27 18.14 -35.84
CA GLY A 122 -29.02 17.83 -37.08
C GLY A 122 -29.59 16.40 -37.14
N GLY A 123 -30.11 15.91 -36.01
CA GLY A 123 -30.66 14.56 -35.89
C GLY A 123 -29.61 13.46 -35.64
N LYS A 124 -28.35 13.84 -35.42
CA LYS A 124 -27.26 12.91 -35.12
C LYS A 124 -26.68 13.15 -33.71
N ARG A 125 -26.44 12.08 -32.99
CA ARG A 125 -25.93 12.08 -31.65
C ARG A 125 -24.44 12.44 -31.63
N MET A 126 -24.05 13.47 -30.90
CA MET A 126 -22.68 13.86 -30.67
C MET A 126 -22.38 13.88 -29.16
N VAL A 127 -21.33 13.17 -28.72
CA VAL A 127 -20.79 13.27 -27.37
C VAL A 127 -19.59 14.20 -27.42
N LEU A 128 -19.64 15.28 -26.66
CA LEU A 128 -18.59 16.29 -26.65
C LEU A 128 -17.81 16.20 -25.33
N ILE A 129 -16.48 16.05 -25.41
CA ILE A 129 -15.53 16.10 -24.28
C ILE A 129 -14.71 17.38 -24.40
N VAL A 130 -14.87 18.28 -23.45
CA VAL A 130 -14.20 19.58 -23.41
C VAL A 130 -13.28 19.64 -22.21
N GLY A 131 -11.98 19.84 -22.43
CA GLY A 131 -11.01 20.08 -21.35
C GLY A 131 -10.72 21.56 -21.17
N GLY A 132 -10.41 21.99 -19.94
CA GLY A 132 -9.83 23.32 -19.71
C GLY A 132 -8.45 23.48 -20.37
N SER A 133 -7.72 22.38 -20.52
CA SER A 133 -6.50 22.22 -21.30
C SER A 133 -6.52 20.84 -21.98
N GLU A 134 -5.50 20.51 -22.76
CA GLU A 134 -5.34 19.16 -23.34
C GLU A 134 -5.29 18.04 -22.27
N ARG A 135 -4.75 18.29 -21.05
CA ARG A 135 -4.78 17.35 -19.93
C ARG A 135 -6.22 17.12 -19.44
N GLY A 136 -7.04 18.16 -19.37
CA GLY A 136 -8.46 18.04 -19.07
C GLY A 136 -9.22 17.21 -20.14
N VAL A 137 -8.81 17.30 -21.41
CA VAL A 137 -9.36 16.45 -22.48
C VAL A 137 -9.03 14.98 -22.23
N LEU A 138 -7.80 14.66 -21.87
CA LEU A 138 -7.38 13.28 -21.58
C LEU A 138 -8.15 12.72 -20.37
N TYR A 139 -8.26 13.48 -19.28
CA TYR A 139 -9.03 13.06 -18.11
C TYR A 139 -10.52 12.87 -18.43
N GLY A 140 -11.10 13.71 -19.30
CA GLY A 140 -12.46 13.56 -19.78
C GLY A 140 -12.66 12.29 -20.63
N ALA A 141 -11.67 11.91 -21.43
CA ALA A 141 -11.70 10.66 -22.18
C ALA A 141 -11.74 9.43 -21.25
N PHE A 142 -10.86 9.34 -20.27
CA PHE A 142 -10.89 8.30 -19.26
C PHE A 142 -12.21 8.31 -18.45
N ALA A 143 -12.72 9.50 -18.12
CA ALA A 143 -13.98 9.63 -17.38
C ALA A 143 -15.17 9.10 -18.20
N LEU A 144 -15.23 9.36 -19.51
CA LEU A 144 -16.28 8.80 -20.37
C LEU A 144 -16.23 7.27 -20.36
N VAL A 145 -15.07 6.67 -20.61
CA VAL A 145 -14.92 5.20 -20.64
C VAL A 145 -15.34 4.59 -19.29
N ARG A 146 -14.87 5.17 -18.17
CA ARG A 146 -15.27 4.76 -16.82
C ARG A 146 -16.78 4.84 -16.61
N LYS A 147 -17.44 5.93 -17.03
CA LYS A 147 -18.89 6.11 -16.89
C LYS A 147 -19.70 5.14 -17.73
N LEU A 148 -19.22 4.72 -18.89
CA LEU A 148 -19.86 3.68 -19.70
C LEU A 148 -19.95 2.36 -18.95
N VAL A 149 -18.93 2.02 -18.17
CA VAL A 149 -18.87 0.77 -17.38
C VAL A 149 -19.66 0.87 -16.08
N THR A 150 -19.54 1.99 -15.36
CA THR A 150 -19.94 2.05 -13.92
C THR A 150 -21.35 2.57 -13.69
N SER A 151 -21.85 3.52 -14.48
CA SER A 151 -23.15 4.17 -14.21
C SER A 151 -24.12 4.12 -15.38
N GLY A 152 -23.73 3.49 -16.47
CA GLY A 152 -24.49 3.53 -17.70
C GLY A 152 -24.61 4.97 -18.23
N TRP A 153 -24.01 5.25 -19.36
CA TRP A 153 -24.19 6.54 -20.04
C TRP A 153 -25.62 6.64 -20.55
N THR A 154 -26.44 7.51 -19.94
CA THR A 154 -27.82 7.76 -20.43
C THR A 154 -27.83 8.98 -21.32
N GLN A 155 -28.81 9.03 -22.27
CA GLN A 155 -29.02 10.20 -23.13
C GLN A 155 -29.21 11.47 -22.26
N LYS A 156 -28.57 12.57 -22.68
CA LYS A 156 -28.58 13.90 -22.01
C LYS A 156 -27.77 13.99 -20.70
N THR A 157 -26.88 13.06 -20.42
CA THR A 157 -25.96 13.20 -19.29
C THR A 157 -25.00 14.37 -19.54
N THR A 158 -24.87 15.24 -18.56
CA THR A 158 -23.85 16.31 -18.53
C THR A 158 -23.01 16.15 -17.28
N ILE A 159 -21.70 16.09 -17.44
CA ILE A 159 -20.74 15.92 -16.36
C ILE A 159 -19.78 17.11 -16.40
N THR A 160 -19.56 17.73 -15.25
CA THR A 160 -18.47 18.69 -15.05
C THR A 160 -17.66 18.22 -13.85
N GLU A 161 -16.42 17.87 -14.07
CA GLU A 161 -15.49 17.41 -13.03
C GLU A 161 -14.13 18.11 -13.18
N GLY A 162 -13.47 18.29 -12.05
CA GLY A 162 -12.08 18.76 -11.98
C GLY A 162 -11.49 18.35 -10.65
N PRO A 163 -10.17 18.29 -10.53
CA PRO A 163 -9.54 17.86 -9.29
C PRO A 163 -9.71 18.92 -8.17
N ASP A 164 -10.06 18.44 -6.99
CA ASP A 164 -10.08 19.27 -5.77
C ASP A 164 -8.66 19.56 -5.28
N LEU A 165 -7.71 18.63 -5.49
CA LEU A 165 -6.34 18.74 -5.03
C LEU A 165 -5.37 18.99 -6.20
N PRO A 166 -4.54 20.07 -6.14
CA PRO A 166 -3.58 20.38 -7.21
C PRO A 166 -2.45 19.34 -7.35
N ILE A 167 -1.91 18.86 -6.21
CA ILE A 167 -0.84 17.87 -6.18
C ILE A 167 -1.46 16.48 -5.95
N ARG A 168 -1.24 15.58 -6.90
CA ARG A 168 -1.72 14.20 -6.87
C ARG A 168 -0.59 13.33 -7.41
N TRP A 169 0.40 13.04 -6.56
CA TRP A 169 1.63 12.37 -6.98
C TRP A 169 1.76 11.00 -6.35
N VAL A 170 2.42 10.11 -7.07
CA VAL A 170 2.99 8.88 -6.50
C VAL A 170 4.46 9.12 -6.16
N ASP A 171 4.94 8.43 -5.14
CA ASP A 171 6.31 8.48 -4.63
C ASP A 171 6.86 7.05 -4.65
N GLU A 172 7.63 6.73 -5.71
CA GLU A 172 8.23 5.42 -5.88
C GLU A 172 9.56 5.35 -5.11
N TRP A 173 9.71 4.30 -4.32
CA TRP A 173 10.93 4.12 -3.53
C TRP A 173 11.91 3.17 -4.21
N ASP A 174 12.14 3.42 -5.48
CA ASP A 174 13.01 2.64 -6.35
C ASP A 174 14.48 3.06 -6.21
N ASN A 175 15.36 2.06 -6.12
CA ASN A 175 16.79 2.25 -6.03
C ASN A 175 17.45 2.02 -7.39
N PRO A 176 18.62 2.66 -7.67
CA PRO A 176 19.31 2.51 -8.95
C PRO A 176 19.71 1.05 -9.27
N ASP A 177 19.95 0.21 -8.25
CA ASP A 177 20.27 -1.21 -8.43
C ASP A 177 19.06 -2.07 -8.87
N GLY A 178 17.87 -1.47 -8.93
CA GLY A 178 16.61 -2.11 -9.29
C GLY A 178 15.86 -2.76 -8.14
N THR A 179 16.30 -2.58 -6.90
CA THR A 179 15.49 -2.92 -5.72
C THR A 179 14.45 -1.83 -5.46
N ILE A 180 13.39 -2.19 -4.75
CA ILE A 180 12.35 -1.26 -4.32
C ILE A 180 12.27 -1.35 -2.80
N GLU A 181 12.45 -0.24 -2.09
CA GLU A 181 12.20 -0.20 -0.67
C GLU A 181 10.68 -0.23 -0.42
N ARG A 182 10.23 -1.09 0.47
CA ARG A 182 8.80 -1.28 0.77
C ARG A 182 7.93 -1.64 -0.46
N GLY A 183 8.54 -2.16 -1.52
CA GLY A 183 7.87 -2.72 -2.67
C GLY A 183 7.90 -4.24 -2.64
N TYR A 184 6.74 -4.89 -2.72
CA TYR A 184 6.61 -6.35 -2.58
C TYR A 184 6.19 -7.03 -3.89
N ALA A 185 6.29 -6.31 -5.01
CA ALA A 185 5.91 -6.75 -6.35
C ALA A 185 7.14 -6.95 -7.28
N GLY A 186 8.24 -7.43 -6.72
CA GLY A 186 9.44 -7.71 -7.48
C GLY A 186 10.36 -6.50 -7.68
N ARG A 187 11.06 -6.45 -8.80
CA ARG A 187 12.08 -5.43 -9.07
C ARG A 187 11.49 -4.22 -9.80
N SER A 188 12.22 -3.12 -9.72
CA SER A 188 11.88 -1.83 -10.31
C SER A 188 11.49 -1.90 -11.79
N ILE A 189 10.45 -1.17 -12.17
CA ILE A 189 10.12 -0.90 -13.57
C ILE A 189 10.99 0.21 -14.18
N PHE A 190 11.68 1.02 -13.34
CA PHE A 190 12.47 2.17 -13.76
C PHE A 190 13.97 1.85 -13.89
N PHE A 191 14.53 1.10 -12.92
CA PHE A 191 15.98 0.93 -12.79
C PHE A 191 16.43 -0.53 -12.82
N GLU A 192 17.69 -0.73 -13.26
CA GLU A 192 18.37 -2.02 -13.23
C GLU A 192 19.89 -1.80 -13.30
N GLY A 193 20.64 -2.43 -12.38
CA GLY A 193 22.10 -2.42 -12.41
C GLY A 193 22.76 -1.05 -12.40
N GLY A 194 22.18 -0.09 -11.68
CA GLY A 194 22.69 1.28 -11.56
C GLY A 194 22.17 2.26 -12.61
N ASN A 195 21.38 1.81 -13.58
CA ASN A 195 20.93 2.61 -14.72
C ASN A 195 19.41 2.57 -14.88
N VAL A 196 18.88 3.50 -15.67
CA VAL A 196 17.49 3.42 -16.16
C VAL A 196 17.40 2.27 -17.16
N ARG A 197 16.35 1.47 -17.04
CA ARG A 197 16.09 0.31 -17.91
C ARG A 197 16.04 0.71 -19.40
N GLU A 198 16.45 -0.21 -20.27
CA GLU A 198 16.35 0.00 -21.72
C GLU A 198 14.89 0.00 -22.19
N ASP A 199 14.10 -0.97 -21.75
CA ASP A 199 12.66 -1.06 -22.03
C ASP A 199 11.85 -0.32 -20.96
N LEU A 200 11.17 0.74 -21.38
CA LEU A 200 10.28 1.57 -20.55
C LEU A 200 8.80 1.38 -20.89
N THR A 201 8.43 0.29 -21.56
CA THR A 201 7.03 -0.02 -21.87
C THR A 201 6.18 -0.09 -20.60
N ALA A 202 6.65 -0.77 -19.54
CA ALA A 202 5.96 -0.83 -18.26
C ALA A 202 5.80 0.56 -17.62
N VAL A 203 6.79 1.46 -17.76
CA VAL A 203 6.70 2.84 -17.25
C VAL A 203 5.61 3.63 -17.99
N SER A 204 5.51 3.48 -19.31
CA SER A 204 4.46 4.13 -20.10
C SER A 204 3.07 3.60 -19.73
N GLU A 205 2.92 2.27 -19.57
CA GLU A 205 1.65 1.66 -19.15
C GLU A 205 1.29 2.05 -17.70
N TYR A 206 2.26 2.19 -16.81
CA TYR A 206 2.05 2.73 -15.47
C TYR A 206 1.56 4.18 -15.51
N ALA A 207 2.19 5.03 -16.31
CA ALA A 207 1.74 6.42 -16.50
C ALA A 207 0.31 6.49 -17.05
N ARG A 208 -0.08 5.55 -17.93
CA ARG A 208 -1.46 5.39 -18.41
C ARG A 208 -2.43 5.07 -17.27
N LEU A 209 -2.08 4.14 -16.37
CA LEU A 209 -2.86 3.84 -15.17
C LEU A 209 -3.01 5.08 -14.28
N LEU A 210 -1.91 5.78 -14.00
CA LEU A 210 -1.90 6.99 -13.17
C LEU A 210 -2.82 8.08 -13.76
N ALA A 211 -2.70 8.35 -15.05
CA ALA A 211 -3.52 9.33 -15.73
C ALA A 211 -5.02 8.99 -15.69
N SER A 212 -5.38 7.70 -15.76
CA SER A 212 -6.78 7.25 -15.77
C SER A 212 -7.54 7.56 -14.48
N VAL A 213 -6.83 7.76 -13.38
CA VAL A 213 -7.37 8.15 -12.07
C VAL A 213 -6.98 9.58 -11.66
N GLY A 214 -6.40 10.35 -12.59
CA GLY A 214 -6.12 11.77 -12.42
C GLY A 214 -4.83 12.11 -11.69
N ILE A 215 -3.90 11.17 -11.52
CA ILE A 215 -2.57 11.43 -10.95
C ILE A 215 -1.74 12.20 -11.97
N ASN A 216 -1.05 13.27 -11.51
CA ASN A 216 -0.38 14.24 -12.38
C ASN A 216 1.14 14.37 -12.15
N GLY A 217 1.71 13.56 -11.26
CA GLY A 217 3.15 13.52 -11.02
C GLY A 217 3.63 12.19 -10.44
N CYS A 218 4.89 11.86 -10.68
CA CYS A 218 5.55 10.66 -10.21
C CYS A 218 6.98 11.01 -9.77
N ASN A 219 7.27 10.88 -8.49
CA ASN A 219 8.63 10.84 -7.98
C ASN A 219 9.18 9.44 -8.24
N VAL A 220 10.28 9.35 -9.02
CA VAL A 220 10.69 8.06 -9.61
C VAL A 220 11.77 7.30 -8.84
N ASN A 221 12.25 7.85 -7.73
CA ASN A 221 13.32 7.22 -6.96
C ASN A 221 13.14 7.37 -5.45
N ASN A 222 13.78 6.48 -4.72
CA ASN A 222 13.74 6.38 -3.27
C ASN A 222 14.03 7.72 -2.58
N VAL A 223 13.28 8.02 -1.53
CA VAL A 223 13.48 9.20 -0.67
C VAL A 223 14.82 9.17 0.09
N ASN A 224 15.42 7.99 0.27
CA ASN A 224 16.82 7.82 0.67
C ASN A 224 17.73 8.03 -0.55
N ALA A 225 17.65 9.21 -1.14
CA ALA A 225 18.11 9.50 -2.48
C ALA A 225 19.62 9.25 -2.69
N ALA A 226 19.94 8.54 -3.77
CA ALA A 226 21.32 8.36 -4.24
C ALA A 226 21.79 9.62 -4.96
N PRO A 227 22.82 10.35 -4.46
CA PRO A 227 23.26 11.62 -5.04
C PRO A 227 23.60 11.55 -6.53
N GLN A 228 24.11 10.42 -7.01
CA GLN A 228 24.53 10.21 -8.39
C GLN A 228 23.37 10.23 -9.40
N LEU A 229 22.12 10.00 -8.98
CA LEU A 229 20.97 10.07 -9.91
C LEU A 229 20.77 11.45 -10.54
N ILE A 230 21.35 12.50 -9.95
CA ILE A 230 21.32 13.84 -10.53
C ILE A 230 22.67 14.28 -11.14
N ASP A 231 23.60 13.37 -11.41
CA ASP A 231 24.74 13.68 -12.28
C ASP A 231 24.29 13.78 -13.75
N SER A 232 25.15 14.35 -14.61
CA SER A 232 24.78 14.66 -15.99
C SER A 232 24.49 13.41 -16.85
N GLU A 233 25.07 12.27 -16.53
CA GLU A 233 24.83 11.03 -17.28
C GLU A 233 23.52 10.36 -16.87
N HIS A 234 23.23 10.29 -15.57
CA HIS A 234 21.95 9.75 -15.09
C HIS A 234 20.78 10.67 -15.46
N LEU A 235 20.95 12.00 -15.45
CA LEU A 235 19.88 12.92 -15.86
C LEU A 235 19.45 12.69 -17.32
N LYS A 236 20.36 12.35 -18.24
CA LYS A 236 19.99 11.97 -19.61
C LYS A 236 19.14 10.69 -19.65
N GLN A 237 19.40 9.76 -18.73
CA GLN A 237 18.63 8.53 -18.63
C GLN A 237 17.26 8.79 -17.97
N ILE A 238 17.18 9.62 -16.93
CA ILE A 238 15.92 10.04 -16.30
C ILE A 238 15.02 10.77 -17.31
N ALA A 239 15.59 11.55 -18.25
CA ALA A 239 14.82 12.18 -19.32
C ALA A 239 14.04 11.15 -20.17
N ARG A 240 14.56 9.93 -20.36
CA ARG A 240 13.84 8.85 -21.06
C ARG A 240 12.59 8.40 -20.27
N ILE A 241 12.65 8.37 -18.93
CA ILE A 241 11.48 8.11 -18.08
C ILE A 241 10.44 9.22 -18.29
N ALA A 242 10.88 10.49 -18.27
CA ALA A 242 9.99 11.62 -18.49
C ALA A 242 9.34 11.56 -19.88
N ASP A 243 10.08 11.17 -20.91
CA ASP A 243 9.56 11.01 -22.28
C ASP A 243 8.52 9.87 -22.37
N ALA A 244 8.68 8.79 -21.59
CA ALA A 244 7.71 7.70 -21.52
C ALA A 244 6.41 8.09 -20.77
N MET A 245 6.51 8.99 -19.77
CA MET A 245 5.36 9.42 -18.97
C MET A 245 4.61 10.63 -19.57
N ARG A 246 5.31 11.51 -20.28
CA ARG A 246 4.75 12.77 -20.81
C ARG A 246 3.52 12.59 -21.71
N PRO A 247 3.45 11.57 -22.58
CA PRO A 247 2.24 11.33 -23.40
C PRO A 247 0.95 11.10 -22.60
N TRP A 248 1.07 10.78 -21.31
CA TRP A 248 -0.02 10.57 -20.36
C TRP A 248 -0.28 11.79 -19.46
N GLY A 249 0.49 12.88 -19.61
CA GLY A 249 0.37 14.07 -18.79
C GLY A 249 0.89 13.90 -17.36
N VAL A 250 1.62 12.83 -17.05
CA VAL A 250 2.28 12.61 -15.77
C VAL A 250 3.69 13.20 -15.82
N ARG A 251 3.98 14.12 -14.89
CA ARG A 251 5.28 14.78 -14.83
C ARG A 251 6.21 14.03 -13.88
N VAL A 252 7.50 13.97 -14.23
CA VAL A 252 8.53 13.34 -13.40
C VAL A 252 9.01 14.31 -12.32
N ALA A 253 9.11 13.82 -11.09
CA ALA A 253 9.81 14.42 -9.96
C ALA A 253 10.94 13.47 -9.50
N MET A 254 11.86 13.97 -8.70
CA MET A 254 12.94 13.17 -8.13
C MET A 254 13.16 13.48 -6.65
N SER A 255 13.47 12.45 -5.90
CA SER A 255 14.05 12.62 -4.57
C SER A 255 15.51 13.01 -4.66
N VAL A 256 15.95 13.97 -3.85
CA VAL A 256 17.33 14.45 -3.83
C VAL A 256 17.95 14.43 -2.44
N ALA A 257 19.22 14.06 -2.36
CA ALA A 257 20.00 14.16 -1.15
C ALA A 257 20.55 15.60 -1.00
N LEU A 258 20.30 16.25 0.14
CA LEU A 258 20.81 17.60 0.40
C LEU A 258 22.35 17.68 0.35
N ALA A 259 23.03 16.57 0.61
CA ALA A 259 24.48 16.48 0.53
C ALA A 259 25.03 16.37 -0.93
N SER A 260 24.20 16.37 -1.96
CA SER A 260 24.64 16.25 -3.37
C SER A 260 25.68 17.29 -3.79
N PRO A 261 25.62 18.58 -3.38
CA PRO A 261 26.69 19.56 -3.71
C PRO A 261 28.07 19.11 -3.22
N GLN A 262 28.15 18.46 -2.06
CA GLN A 262 29.39 17.90 -1.53
C GLN A 262 29.76 16.56 -2.21
N LYS A 263 28.79 15.67 -2.39
CA LYS A 263 29.01 14.28 -2.84
C LYS A 263 29.41 14.21 -4.32
N ILE A 264 28.77 15.00 -5.17
CA ILE A 264 28.98 14.98 -6.64
C ILE A 264 29.35 16.37 -7.20
N GLY A 265 29.17 17.46 -6.43
CA GLY A 265 29.47 18.81 -6.86
C GLY A 265 30.88 19.31 -6.52
N GLY A 266 31.64 18.53 -5.75
CA GLY A 266 33.01 18.89 -5.36
C GLY A 266 33.10 20.03 -4.32
N LEU A 267 31.97 20.45 -3.72
CA LEU A 267 31.98 21.49 -2.69
C LEU A 267 32.41 20.90 -1.33
N ALA A 268 33.03 21.75 -0.49
CA ALA A 268 33.43 21.35 0.85
C ALA A 268 32.25 21.19 1.83
N THR A 269 31.10 21.77 1.48
CA THR A 269 29.91 21.84 2.35
C THR A 269 28.64 21.62 1.54
N TYR A 270 27.54 21.31 2.26
CA TYR A 270 26.18 21.36 1.76
C TYR A 270 25.27 22.26 2.64
N ASP A 271 25.87 23.17 3.43
CA ASP A 271 25.11 24.17 4.20
C ASP A 271 24.16 24.94 3.28
N PRO A 272 22.83 24.86 3.45
CA PRO A 272 21.88 25.55 2.59
C PRO A 272 22.02 27.09 2.61
N ALA A 273 22.69 27.64 3.60
CA ALA A 273 22.97 29.08 3.65
C ALA A 273 24.19 29.49 2.79
N ASP A 274 25.09 28.56 2.44
CA ASP A 274 26.30 28.82 1.67
C ASP A 274 25.97 29.29 0.23
N PRO A 275 26.54 30.45 -0.22
CA PRO A 275 26.28 30.94 -1.58
C PRO A 275 26.72 29.97 -2.69
N ALA A 276 27.81 29.19 -2.50
CA ALA A 276 28.27 28.23 -3.50
C ALA A 276 27.28 27.04 -3.60
N VAL A 277 26.70 26.58 -2.48
CA VAL A 277 25.67 25.57 -2.46
C VAL A 277 24.41 26.03 -3.20
N LYS A 278 23.97 27.26 -2.94
CA LYS A 278 22.82 27.86 -3.65
C LYS A 278 23.08 27.97 -5.17
N ALA A 279 24.26 28.42 -5.56
CA ALA A 279 24.66 28.53 -6.96
C ALA A 279 24.73 27.14 -7.64
N TRP A 280 25.22 26.13 -6.92
CA TRP A 280 25.28 24.76 -7.43
C TRP A 280 23.88 24.19 -7.71
N TRP A 281 22.94 24.35 -6.76
CA TRP A 281 21.55 23.92 -6.95
C TRP A 281 20.87 24.66 -8.09
N ALA A 282 21.08 25.96 -8.23
CA ALA A 282 20.54 26.73 -9.35
C ALA A 282 21.07 26.23 -10.71
N ALA A 283 22.38 25.95 -10.80
CA ALA A 283 22.99 25.38 -12.00
C ALA A 283 22.46 23.98 -12.31
N LYS A 284 22.33 23.12 -11.30
CA LYS A 284 21.82 21.75 -11.43
C LYS A 284 20.35 21.73 -11.88
N VAL A 285 19.52 22.58 -11.32
CA VAL A 285 18.11 22.71 -11.73
C VAL A 285 18.00 23.19 -13.18
N ASN A 286 18.82 24.17 -13.62
CA ASN A 286 18.85 24.57 -15.02
C ASN A 286 19.25 23.43 -15.96
N GLU A 287 20.20 22.58 -15.55
CA GLU A 287 20.57 21.37 -16.30
C GLU A 287 19.42 20.38 -16.42
N ILE A 288 18.68 20.15 -15.32
CA ILE A 288 17.50 19.27 -15.29
C ILE A 288 16.44 19.77 -16.27
N TYR A 289 16.06 21.07 -16.20
CA TYR A 289 15.03 21.63 -17.08
C TYR A 289 15.46 21.72 -18.56
N ALA A 290 16.76 21.78 -18.83
CA ALA A 290 17.26 21.68 -20.21
C ALA A 290 17.02 20.29 -20.82
N LEU A 291 16.98 19.23 -20.01
CA LEU A 291 16.71 17.85 -20.42
C LEU A 291 15.23 17.45 -20.27
N ILE A 292 14.58 17.94 -19.21
CA ILE A 292 13.19 17.60 -18.85
C ILE A 292 12.41 18.91 -18.64
N PRO A 293 11.91 19.55 -19.71
CA PRO A 293 11.31 20.89 -19.64
C PRO A 293 10.05 20.96 -18.74
N ASP A 294 9.37 19.85 -18.54
CA ASP A 294 8.17 19.70 -17.71
C ASP A 294 8.45 19.06 -16.35
N PHE A 295 9.69 19.04 -15.88
CA PHE A 295 10.07 18.49 -14.59
C PHE A 295 9.21 19.07 -13.45
N ALA A 296 8.66 18.21 -12.58
CA ALA A 296 7.69 18.64 -11.58
C ALA A 296 8.34 19.24 -10.33
N GLY A 297 9.48 18.72 -9.91
CA GLY A 297 10.18 19.24 -8.72
C GLY A 297 10.91 18.15 -7.93
N PHE A 298 11.25 18.48 -6.70
CA PHE A 298 12.00 17.61 -5.80
C PHE A 298 11.19 17.12 -4.62
N THR A 299 11.43 15.85 -4.22
CA THR A 299 11.05 15.31 -2.90
C THR A 299 12.28 15.27 -2.00
N VAL A 300 12.14 15.61 -0.72
CA VAL A 300 13.24 15.67 0.25
C VAL A 300 12.91 14.93 1.53
N LYS A 301 13.79 13.97 1.92
CA LYS A 301 13.90 13.40 3.26
C LYS A 301 15.25 13.80 3.83
N ALA A 302 15.28 14.36 5.04
CA ALA A 302 16.49 14.86 5.67
C ALA A 302 16.44 14.74 7.19
N ASP A 303 17.59 14.77 7.86
CA ASP A 303 17.74 14.71 9.32
C ASP A 303 17.00 13.54 9.99
N SER A 304 16.90 12.42 9.28
CA SER A 304 16.19 11.22 9.74
C SER A 304 16.88 9.97 9.22
N GLU A 305 16.99 8.93 10.04
CA GLU A 305 17.53 7.62 9.64
C GLU A 305 18.90 7.70 8.95
N GLY A 306 19.79 8.54 9.46
CA GLY A 306 21.14 8.74 8.90
C GLY A 306 21.20 9.57 7.63
N GLN A 307 20.08 10.10 7.11
CA GLN A 307 20.09 10.99 5.96
C GLN A 307 20.65 12.36 6.35
N PRO A 308 21.63 12.89 5.59
CA PRO A 308 22.17 14.22 5.84
C PRO A 308 21.09 15.28 5.71
N GLY A 309 21.13 16.26 6.63
CA GLY A 309 20.15 17.33 6.64
C GLY A 309 20.69 18.67 7.17
N PRO A 310 19.85 19.71 7.17
CA PRO A 310 20.23 21.06 7.56
C PRO A 310 20.65 21.17 9.03
N ALA A 311 20.16 20.29 9.90
CA ALA A 311 20.51 20.28 11.33
C ALA A 311 22.02 20.13 11.57
N SER A 312 22.75 19.48 10.66
CA SER A 312 24.22 19.36 10.71
C SER A 312 24.95 20.71 10.72
N TYR A 313 24.27 21.78 10.27
CA TYR A 313 24.76 23.15 10.24
C TYR A 313 23.98 24.09 11.16
N GLY A 314 23.16 23.57 12.06
CA GLY A 314 22.26 24.39 12.88
C GLY A 314 21.22 25.15 12.07
N ARG A 315 20.84 24.62 10.89
CA ARG A 315 19.80 25.18 10.02
C ARG A 315 18.49 24.44 10.18
N SER A 316 17.40 25.11 9.83
CA SER A 316 16.06 24.52 9.87
C SER A 316 15.71 23.76 8.56
N PRO A 317 14.71 22.88 8.59
CA PRO A 317 14.09 22.35 7.39
C PRO A 317 13.67 23.41 6.37
N ALA A 318 13.19 24.56 6.82
CA ALA A 318 12.79 25.67 5.94
C ALA A 318 13.99 26.28 5.18
N ASP A 319 15.18 26.39 5.82
CA ASP A 319 16.38 26.89 5.15
C ASP A 319 16.78 26.01 3.96
N ALA A 320 16.75 24.68 4.15
CA ALA A 320 17.07 23.73 3.10
C ALA A 320 16.01 23.72 2.00
N ALA A 321 14.73 23.63 2.37
CA ALA A 321 13.62 23.66 1.43
C ALA A 321 13.62 24.91 0.56
N ASN A 322 13.85 26.08 1.17
CA ASN A 322 13.86 27.38 0.47
C ASN A 322 15.03 27.50 -0.49
N THR A 323 16.18 26.89 -0.21
CA THR A 323 17.32 26.86 -1.13
C THR A 323 16.97 26.11 -2.41
N LEU A 324 16.34 24.93 -2.30
CA LEU A 324 15.86 24.17 -3.46
C LEU A 324 14.70 24.89 -4.16
N ALA A 325 13.78 25.44 -3.40
CA ALA A 325 12.62 26.16 -3.92
C ALA A 325 13.02 27.39 -4.74
N ALA A 326 14.04 28.13 -4.30
CA ALA A 326 14.59 29.26 -5.04
C ALA A 326 15.19 28.85 -6.39
N ALA A 327 15.86 27.68 -6.44
CA ALA A 327 16.41 27.14 -7.69
C ALA A 327 15.29 26.71 -8.66
N LEU A 328 14.19 26.11 -8.16
CA LEU A 328 13.06 25.61 -8.96
C LEU A 328 12.09 26.71 -9.39
N ALA A 329 11.97 27.81 -8.64
CA ALA A 329 10.98 28.86 -8.86
C ALA A 329 10.96 29.45 -10.29
N PRO A 330 12.11 29.71 -10.95
CA PRO A 330 12.12 30.22 -12.33
C PRO A 330 11.42 29.31 -13.34
N HIS A 331 11.31 28.02 -13.03
CA HIS A 331 10.75 26.99 -13.90
C HIS A 331 9.35 26.51 -13.46
N GLY A 332 8.82 27.01 -12.35
CA GLY A 332 7.52 26.60 -11.80
C GLY A 332 7.54 25.24 -11.09
N GLY A 333 8.72 24.70 -10.76
CA GLY A 333 8.84 23.46 -9.99
C GLY A 333 8.58 23.65 -8.51
N VAL A 334 8.22 22.56 -7.82
CA VAL A 334 7.88 22.54 -6.41
C VAL A 334 8.85 21.69 -5.58
N VAL A 335 8.92 21.95 -4.29
CA VAL A 335 9.62 21.08 -3.32
C VAL A 335 8.56 20.43 -2.44
N LEU A 336 8.53 19.10 -2.43
CA LEU A 336 7.83 18.31 -1.42
C LEU A 336 8.84 18.00 -0.31
N TYR A 337 8.68 18.62 0.85
CA TYR A 337 9.56 18.38 1.99
C TYR A 337 8.86 17.54 3.03
N ARG A 338 9.32 16.29 3.21
CA ARG A 338 8.69 15.33 4.13
C ARG A 338 8.87 15.78 5.58
N ALA A 339 7.76 15.86 6.31
CA ALA A 339 7.76 16.10 7.76
C ALA A 339 8.09 14.80 8.52
N PHE A 340 9.14 14.12 8.07
CA PHE A 340 9.64 12.88 8.65
C PHE A 340 11.04 13.10 9.20
N VAL A 341 11.11 13.90 10.26
CA VAL A 341 12.33 14.23 10.97
C VAL A 341 12.16 13.82 12.43
N TYR A 342 12.98 12.93 12.93
CA TYR A 342 12.95 12.49 14.31
C TYR A 342 14.30 11.92 14.73
N ASN A 343 14.58 11.95 16.04
CA ASN A 343 15.74 11.30 16.60
C ASN A 343 15.46 9.81 16.81
N HIS A 344 16.02 8.95 15.97
CA HIS A 344 15.87 7.50 16.06
C HIS A 344 16.69 6.87 17.21
N HIS A 345 17.49 7.66 17.93
CA HIS A 345 18.21 7.25 19.12
C HIS A 345 17.50 7.65 20.42
N LEU A 346 16.22 8.01 20.37
CA LEU A 346 15.42 8.22 21.58
C LEU A 346 15.44 6.95 22.44
N ASP A 347 15.64 7.13 23.74
CA ASP A 347 15.49 6.04 24.71
C ASP A 347 13.99 5.74 24.88
N TRP A 348 13.55 4.65 24.30
CA TRP A 348 12.15 4.22 24.39
C TRP A 348 11.71 3.83 25.82
N LEU A 349 12.65 3.56 26.73
CA LEU A 349 12.38 3.34 28.16
C LEU A 349 12.03 4.64 28.90
N ASP A 350 12.44 5.80 28.37
CA ASP A 350 12.01 7.09 28.94
C ASP A 350 10.51 7.29 28.68
N PRO A 351 9.68 7.39 29.73
CA PRO A 351 8.23 7.59 29.57
C PRO A 351 7.85 8.94 28.92
N LYS A 352 8.81 9.88 28.80
CA LYS A 352 8.62 11.17 28.12
C LYS A 352 9.10 11.15 26.67
N ALA A 353 9.81 10.14 26.23
CA ALA A 353 10.19 9.99 24.83
C ALA A 353 8.98 9.62 23.99
N ASP A 354 8.70 10.37 22.93
CA ASP A 354 7.56 10.12 22.05
C ASP A 354 7.85 10.58 20.63
N ARG A 355 8.03 9.63 19.73
CA ARG A 355 8.25 9.89 18.32
C ARG A 355 7.06 10.62 17.67
N ALA A 356 5.82 10.37 18.12
CA ALA A 356 4.62 10.99 17.59
C ALA A 356 4.66 12.52 17.63
N ARG A 357 5.43 13.11 18.56
CA ARG A 357 5.57 14.57 18.70
C ARG A 357 6.46 15.20 17.64
N ALA A 358 7.41 14.45 17.07
CA ALA A 358 8.57 14.99 16.37
C ALA A 358 8.18 15.89 15.18
N ALA A 359 7.26 15.43 14.33
CA ALA A 359 6.84 16.23 13.16
C ALA A 359 6.25 17.58 13.57
N TYR A 360 5.38 17.59 14.57
CA TYR A 360 4.77 18.83 15.05
C TYR A 360 5.80 19.75 15.72
N ASP A 361 6.61 19.24 16.65
CA ASP A 361 7.60 20.02 17.40
C ASP A 361 8.63 20.68 16.49
N ILE A 362 9.00 20.02 15.37
CA ILE A 362 10.00 20.54 14.43
C ILE A 362 9.37 21.50 13.40
N PHE A 363 8.20 21.17 12.84
CA PHE A 363 7.64 21.91 11.71
C PHE A 363 6.66 23.00 12.10
N HIS A 364 5.90 22.85 13.18
CA HIS A 364 4.96 23.88 13.61
C HIS A 364 5.62 25.25 13.88
N PRO A 365 6.80 25.35 14.54
CA PRO A 365 7.49 26.63 14.72
C PRO A 365 7.95 27.28 13.41
N LEU A 366 7.97 26.55 12.31
CA LEU A 366 8.39 27.01 10.99
C LEU A 366 7.20 27.44 10.09
N ASP A 367 5.97 27.45 10.64
CA ASP A 367 4.81 27.84 9.85
C ASP A 367 4.96 29.27 9.30
N GLY A 368 4.83 29.41 7.98
CA GLY A 368 5.05 30.68 7.28
C GLY A 368 6.52 30.98 6.93
N ALA A 369 7.48 30.15 7.33
CA ALA A 369 8.89 30.30 6.96
C ALA A 369 9.23 29.65 5.60
N PHE A 370 8.37 28.78 5.09
CA PHE A 370 8.57 28.09 3.81
C PHE A 370 8.20 28.95 2.61
N ALA A 371 8.98 28.87 1.53
CA ALA A 371 8.71 29.58 0.28
C ALA A 371 7.37 29.11 -0.34
N PRO A 372 6.73 29.96 -1.19
CA PRO A 372 5.40 29.64 -1.75
C PRO A 372 5.34 28.37 -2.60
N ASN A 373 6.45 27.90 -3.17
CA ASN A 373 6.54 26.66 -3.94
C ASN A 373 7.09 25.47 -3.14
N VAL A 374 7.15 25.60 -1.81
CA VAL A 374 7.40 24.47 -0.90
C VAL A 374 6.06 23.95 -0.39
N VAL A 375 5.94 22.63 -0.35
CA VAL A 375 4.81 21.89 0.23
C VAL A 375 5.37 20.96 1.29
N VAL A 376 4.92 21.10 2.52
CA VAL A 376 5.28 20.17 3.60
C VAL A 376 4.43 18.92 3.45
N GLN A 377 5.10 17.79 3.25
CA GLN A 377 4.47 16.48 3.09
C GLN A 377 4.33 15.82 4.46
N THR A 378 3.11 15.81 4.96
CA THR A 378 2.75 15.31 6.30
C THR A 378 2.12 13.94 6.20
N LYS A 379 2.62 12.95 6.94
CA LYS A 379 1.98 11.63 7.01
C LYS A 379 0.57 11.72 7.58
N GLU A 380 -0.29 10.81 7.15
CA GLU A 380 -1.68 10.70 7.60
C GLU A 380 -1.81 10.58 9.12
N GLY A 381 -0.93 9.79 9.74
CA GLY A 381 -0.75 9.63 11.18
C GLY A 381 0.60 10.13 11.67
N PRO A 382 0.79 10.28 12.99
CA PRO A 382 2.01 10.85 13.57
C PRO A 382 3.18 9.86 13.69
N ILE A 383 2.96 8.56 13.50
CA ILE A 383 4.00 7.53 13.63
C ILE A 383 4.55 7.14 12.26
N ASP A 384 3.94 6.18 11.55
CA ASP A 384 4.49 5.66 10.30
C ASP A 384 3.58 4.66 9.57
N PHE A 385 2.43 5.08 9.06
CA PHE A 385 1.53 4.23 8.27
C PHE A 385 1.13 2.93 8.97
N GLN A 386 0.94 2.96 10.30
CA GLN A 386 0.54 1.81 11.08
C GLN A 386 -0.90 1.36 10.72
N ALA A 387 -1.31 0.20 11.19
CA ALA A 387 -2.63 -0.35 10.90
C ALA A 387 -3.78 0.60 11.28
N GLN A 388 -3.60 1.39 12.35
CA GLN A 388 -4.50 2.46 12.76
C GLN A 388 -3.74 3.49 13.60
N GLU A 389 -3.74 4.75 13.19
CA GLU A 389 -3.15 5.88 13.90
C GLU A 389 -4.18 6.99 14.05
N PRO A 390 -4.07 7.88 15.05
CA PRO A 390 -4.83 9.13 15.02
C PRO A 390 -4.33 10.03 13.88
N ILE A 391 -5.12 11.02 13.53
CA ILE A 391 -4.79 11.99 12.49
C ILE A 391 -3.61 12.86 12.96
N SER A 392 -2.65 13.15 12.09
CA SER A 392 -1.53 14.02 12.44
C SER A 392 -1.99 15.43 12.85
N PRO A 393 -1.61 15.94 14.05
CA PRO A 393 -1.97 17.29 14.48
C PRO A 393 -1.30 18.38 13.63
N LEU A 394 -0.26 18.04 12.88
CA LEU A 394 0.49 18.98 12.05
C LEU A 394 -0.37 19.60 10.95
N PHE A 395 -1.41 18.90 10.46
CA PHE A 395 -2.35 19.50 9.50
C PHE A 395 -3.01 20.80 10.01
N ALA A 396 -3.34 20.87 11.30
CA ALA A 396 -3.84 22.09 11.91
C ALA A 396 -2.73 23.05 12.36
N GLY A 397 -1.49 22.55 12.46
CA GLY A 397 -0.31 23.30 12.91
C GLY A 397 0.34 24.17 11.84
N LEU A 398 0.14 23.87 10.55
CA LEU A 398 0.71 24.60 9.43
C LEU A 398 -0.38 25.39 8.69
N ARG A 399 -0.56 26.64 9.01
CA ARG A 399 -1.65 27.49 8.49
C ARG A 399 -1.18 28.43 7.38
N GLN A 400 0.10 28.78 7.38
CA GLN A 400 0.73 29.69 6.43
C GLN A 400 1.61 28.96 5.41
N THR A 401 1.65 27.63 5.48
CA THR A 401 2.49 26.73 4.67
C THR A 401 1.60 25.81 3.85
N ASN A 402 1.95 25.55 2.58
CA ASN A 402 1.26 24.54 1.77
C ASN A 402 1.52 23.14 2.34
N GLN A 403 0.51 22.27 2.29
CA GLN A 403 0.59 20.92 2.85
C GLN A 403 0.08 19.87 1.88
N ALA A 404 0.73 18.71 1.86
CA ALA A 404 0.21 17.51 1.22
C ALA A 404 0.15 16.38 2.24
N MET A 405 -0.89 15.55 2.16
CA MET A 405 -0.99 14.33 2.95
C MET A 405 -0.17 13.22 2.27
N GLU A 406 0.74 12.60 3.04
CA GLU A 406 1.46 11.41 2.63
C GLU A 406 0.74 10.18 3.14
N ILE A 407 0.40 9.27 2.22
CA ILE A 407 -0.17 7.95 2.52
C ILE A 407 0.71 6.85 1.94
N GLN A 408 0.43 5.60 2.29
CA GLN A 408 1.19 4.47 1.77
C GLN A 408 0.26 3.45 1.09
N VAL A 409 0.36 3.33 -0.24
CA VAL A 409 -0.31 2.30 -1.04
C VAL A 409 0.43 0.97 -0.91
N THR A 410 1.77 0.99 -0.89
CA THR A 410 2.57 -0.18 -0.55
C THR A 410 2.45 -0.46 0.95
N GLN A 411 1.94 -1.61 1.32
CA GLN A 411 1.39 -1.94 2.62
C GLN A 411 2.48 -2.40 3.61
N GLU A 412 3.42 -1.53 3.99
CA GLU A 412 4.56 -1.89 4.87
C GLU A 412 4.11 -2.54 6.19
N TYR A 413 3.18 -1.89 6.89
CA TYR A 413 2.63 -2.37 8.17
C TYR A 413 1.22 -2.94 8.03
N THR A 414 0.70 -3.07 6.81
CA THR A 414 -0.67 -3.52 6.55
C THR A 414 -0.72 -4.77 5.67
N GLY A 415 0.21 -5.70 5.90
CA GLY A 415 0.22 -7.02 5.29
C GLY A 415 1.00 -7.15 3.99
N GLN A 416 1.84 -6.16 3.64
CA GLN A 416 2.85 -6.20 2.56
C GLN A 416 2.32 -6.73 1.23
N GLN A 417 1.11 -6.29 0.84
CA GLN A 417 0.44 -6.73 -0.40
C GLN A 417 0.19 -8.26 -0.48
N ARG A 418 0.54 -8.99 0.57
CA ARG A 418 0.23 -10.42 0.75
C ARG A 418 -1.14 -10.62 1.38
N HIS A 419 -1.54 -9.70 2.28
CA HIS A 419 -2.90 -9.62 2.80
C HIS A 419 -3.75 -8.67 1.96
N MET A 420 -5.00 -9.04 1.72
CA MET A 420 -5.98 -8.12 1.19
C MET A 420 -6.37 -7.14 2.31
N VAL A 421 -5.96 -5.89 2.17
CA VAL A 421 -6.34 -4.79 3.05
C VAL A 421 -6.66 -3.57 2.19
N TYR A 422 -7.92 -3.21 2.09
CA TYR A 422 -8.36 -2.03 1.36
C TYR A 422 -8.29 -0.81 2.28
N LEU A 423 -7.37 0.09 1.99
CA LEU A 423 -6.98 1.20 2.87
C LEU A 423 -7.82 2.47 2.68
N ALA A 424 -8.65 2.54 1.64
CA ALA A 424 -9.47 3.73 1.40
C ALA A 424 -10.38 4.11 2.58
N PRO A 425 -10.98 3.19 3.37
CA PRO A 425 -11.73 3.56 4.57
C PRO A 425 -10.87 4.31 5.60
N MET A 426 -9.61 3.89 5.81
CA MET A 426 -8.65 4.56 6.69
C MET A 426 -8.30 5.97 6.18
N TRP A 427 -7.94 6.10 4.91
CA TRP A 427 -7.62 7.40 4.32
C TRP A 427 -8.82 8.35 4.32
N LYS A 428 -10.03 7.82 4.08
CA LYS A 428 -11.27 8.59 4.12
C LYS A 428 -11.58 9.08 5.53
N TRP A 429 -11.33 8.26 6.55
CA TRP A 429 -11.45 8.65 7.95
C TRP A 429 -10.51 9.84 8.27
N VAL A 430 -9.26 9.80 7.83
CA VAL A 430 -8.31 10.93 7.98
C VAL A 430 -8.78 12.17 7.24
N LEU A 431 -9.19 12.04 5.97
CA LEU A 431 -9.65 13.16 5.13
C LEU A 431 -10.88 13.88 5.70
N ASP A 432 -11.80 13.13 6.30
CA ASP A 432 -13.05 13.67 6.87
C ASP A 432 -12.91 14.18 8.29
N PHE A 433 -11.80 13.88 8.98
CA PHE A 433 -11.62 14.27 10.36
C PHE A 433 -11.57 15.80 10.49
N ASP A 434 -12.43 16.35 11.35
CA ASP A 434 -12.51 17.78 11.62
C ASP A 434 -11.57 18.19 12.77
N LEU A 435 -10.46 18.84 12.42
CA LEU A 435 -9.46 19.30 13.40
C LEU A 435 -9.91 20.50 14.22
N ARG A 436 -11.02 21.16 13.87
CA ARG A 436 -11.60 22.27 14.67
C ARG A 436 -10.63 23.42 14.94
N ALA A 437 -9.75 23.73 13.98
CA ALA A 437 -8.81 24.84 14.14
C ALA A 437 -9.54 26.16 14.40
N ASP A 438 -9.12 26.88 15.46
CA ASP A 438 -9.77 28.11 15.93
C ASP A 438 -11.28 27.95 16.24
N GLY A 439 -11.71 26.76 16.66
CA GLY A 439 -13.11 26.48 16.95
C GLY A 439 -14.02 26.46 15.72
N ARG A 440 -13.45 26.43 14.52
CA ARG A 440 -14.18 26.34 13.24
C ARG A 440 -14.01 24.94 12.63
N SER A 441 -14.97 24.52 11.82
CA SER A 441 -14.80 23.29 11.06
C SER A 441 -13.62 23.41 10.08
N THR A 442 -12.67 22.51 10.21
CA THR A 442 -11.46 22.42 9.39
C THR A 442 -11.12 20.95 9.11
N PRO A 443 -11.94 20.26 8.29
CA PRO A 443 -11.63 18.88 7.88
C PRO A 443 -10.30 18.84 7.13
N VAL A 444 -9.54 17.76 7.29
CA VAL A 444 -8.23 17.59 6.63
C VAL A 444 -8.35 17.79 5.11
N LYS A 445 -9.38 17.21 4.47
CA LYS A 445 -9.63 17.40 3.03
C LYS A 445 -9.76 18.86 2.59
N GLU A 446 -10.35 19.72 3.43
CA GLU A 446 -10.50 21.15 3.14
C GLU A 446 -9.18 21.92 3.35
N ILE A 447 -8.33 21.45 4.27
CA ILE A 447 -6.96 21.96 4.43
C ILE A 447 -6.14 21.66 3.19
N LEU A 448 -6.14 20.41 2.75
CA LEU A 448 -5.39 19.93 1.58
C LEU A 448 -5.88 20.55 0.26
N ALA A 449 -7.18 20.84 0.16
CA ALA A 449 -7.76 21.55 -0.99
C ALA A 449 -7.50 23.07 -0.95
N GLY A 450 -6.78 23.56 0.07
CA GLY A 450 -6.49 24.98 0.24
C GLY A 450 -7.67 25.85 0.66
N LYS A 451 -8.82 25.25 0.99
CA LYS A 451 -10.05 25.96 1.33
C LYS A 451 -10.01 26.54 2.75
N SER A 452 -9.50 25.76 3.72
CA SER A 452 -9.46 26.19 5.15
C SER A 452 -8.44 27.30 5.41
N PHE A 453 -7.24 27.22 4.86
CA PHE A 453 -6.13 28.15 5.13
C PHE A 453 -5.67 28.96 3.91
N HIS A 454 -6.38 28.84 2.78
CA HIS A 454 -6.09 29.56 1.53
C HIS A 454 -4.67 29.33 1.01
N ARG A 455 -4.23 28.05 1.02
CA ARG A 455 -2.93 27.62 0.50
C ARG A 455 -3.10 26.94 -0.87
N PRO A 456 -2.50 27.49 -1.95
CA PRO A 456 -2.85 27.08 -3.32
C PRO A 456 -2.25 25.73 -3.78
N LEU A 457 -1.23 25.21 -3.08
CA LEU A 457 -0.48 24.01 -3.49
C LEU A 457 -0.71 22.83 -2.55
N GLY A 458 -1.95 22.58 -2.12
CA GLY A 458 -2.26 21.41 -1.32
C GLY A 458 -2.34 20.12 -2.17
N GLY A 459 -2.38 18.97 -1.50
CA GLY A 459 -2.49 17.72 -2.24
C GLY A 459 -2.37 16.44 -1.44
N MET A 460 -2.24 15.33 -2.18
CA MET A 460 -1.95 14.01 -1.65
C MET A 460 -0.79 13.37 -2.41
N VAL A 461 0.06 12.67 -1.69
CA VAL A 461 1.21 11.92 -2.21
C VAL A 461 1.14 10.50 -1.67
N ALA A 462 1.31 9.51 -2.52
CA ALA A 462 1.25 8.11 -2.11
C ALA A 462 2.57 7.38 -2.38
N VAL A 463 3.12 6.76 -1.34
CA VAL A 463 4.20 5.79 -1.51
C VAL A 463 3.64 4.55 -2.17
N THR A 464 4.16 4.16 -3.35
CA THR A 464 3.62 3.06 -4.13
C THR A 464 4.55 1.88 -4.25
N GLY A 465 5.71 1.92 -4.77
CA GLY A 465 6.61 0.76 -4.91
C GLY A 465 6.08 -0.29 -5.91
N VAL A 466 5.80 0.17 -7.13
CA VAL A 466 5.30 -0.68 -8.22
C VAL A 466 6.44 -1.51 -8.82
N GLY A 467 6.23 -2.84 -8.86
CA GLY A 467 7.22 -3.80 -9.34
C GLY A 467 6.83 -4.51 -10.63
N ARG A 468 7.72 -5.36 -11.14
CA ARG A 468 7.55 -6.10 -12.40
C ARG A 468 6.62 -7.30 -12.31
N ASP A 469 6.27 -7.73 -11.09
CA ASP A 469 5.49 -8.94 -10.84
C ASP A 469 4.02 -8.58 -10.51
N GLY A 470 3.27 -8.10 -11.52
CA GLY A 470 1.85 -7.81 -11.39
C GLY A 470 1.55 -6.49 -10.67
N TRP A 471 2.27 -5.42 -11.00
CA TRP A 471 2.12 -4.07 -10.44
C TRP A 471 2.40 -4.02 -8.93
N LEU A 472 1.40 -4.31 -8.11
CA LEU A 472 1.53 -4.39 -6.65
C LEU A 472 1.60 -5.85 -6.14
N GLY A 473 1.88 -6.83 -7.02
CA GLY A 473 2.05 -8.24 -6.66
C GLY A 473 0.76 -8.97 -6.24
N SER A 474 -0.37 -8.26 -6.16
CA SER A 474 -1.69 -8.83 -5.90
C SER A 474 -2.76 -8.06 -6.66
N PRO A 475 -3.69 -8.74 -7.37
CA PRO A 475 -4.75 -8.07 -8.10
C PRO A 475 -5.60 -7.15 -7.22
N LEU A 476 -5.96 -7.59 -6.02
CA LEU A 476 -6.81 -6.80 -5.12
C LEU A 476 -6.07 -5.61 -4.47
N ALA A 477 -4.74 -5.65 -4.38
CA ALA A 477 -3.94 -4.51 -3.90
C ALA A 477 -4.05 -3.29 -4.83
N MET A 478 -4.31 -3.52 -6.13
CA MET A 478 -4.52 -2.44 -7.12
C MET A 478 -5.72 -1.55 -6.78
N ALA A 479 -6.69 -2.04 -5.99
CA ALA A 479 -7.78 -1.22 -5.47
C ALA A 479 -7.28 -0.03 -4.62
N ASN A 480 -6.14 -0.17 -3.92
CA ASN A 480 -5.55 0.91 -3.12
C ASN A 480 -4.97 2.02 -4.01
N LEU A 481 -4.23 1.68 -5.07
CA LEU A 481 -3.71 2.69 -6.01
C LEU A 481 -4.85 3.41 -6.73
N TYR A 482 -5.88 2.67 -7.16
CA TYR A 482 -7.08 3.24 -7.75
C TYR A 482 -7.77 4.21 -6.78
N ALA A 483 -7.97 3.77 -5.53
CA ALA A 483 -8.63 4.57 -4.50
C ALA A 483 -7.84 5.84 -4.16
N PHE A 484 -6.51 5.76 -4.07
CA PHE A 484 -5.67 6.94 -3.90
C PHE A 484 -5.95 7.98 -4.99
N GLY A 485 -5.87 7.60 -6.26
CA GLY A 485 -6.11 8.53 -7.36
C GLY A 485 -7.51 9.15 -7.33
N ARG A 486 -8.54 8.34 -7.02
CA ARG A 486 -9.93 8.82 -6.93
C ARG A 486 -10.15 9.78 -5.75
N LEU A 487 -9.58 9.49 -4.56
CA LEU A 487 -9.64 10.38 -3.40
C LEU A 487 -8.83 11.67 -3.60
N ALA A 488 -7.66 11.57 -4.24
CA ALA A 488 -6.87 12.74 -4.59
C ALA A 488 -7.56 13.62 -5.65
N TRP A 489 -8.35 13.03 -6.55
CA TRP A 489 -9.20 13.75 -7.50
C TRP A 489 -10.40 14.41 -6.81
N ASN A 490 -11.13 13.63 -6.02
CA ASN A 490 -12.31 14.09 -5.28
C ASN A 490 -12.37 13.44 -3.89
N PRO A 491 -11.91 14.11 -2.84
CA PRO A 491 -11.88 13.58 -1.48
C PRO A 491 -13.28 13.41 -0.84
N ASN A 492 -14.36 13.79 -1.54
CA ASN A 492 -15.73 13.60 -1.08
C ASN A 492 -16.34 12.26 -1.52
N LEU A 493 -15.69 11.53 -2.42
CA LEU A 493 -16.13 10.16 -2.75
C LEU A 493 -16.06 9.27 -1.51
N THR A 494 -16.98 8.32 -1.42
CA THR A 494 -16.96 7.30 -0.38
C THR A 494 -16.06 6.13 -0.78
N SER A 495 -15.52 5.43 0.20
CA SER A 495 -14.71 4.23 -0.03
C SER A 495 -15.50 3.12 -0.75
N GLU A 496 -16.82 3.05 -0.49
CA GLU A 496 -17.73 2.09 -1.12
C GLU A 496 -17.93 2.42 -2.61
N GLU A 497 -18.21 3.68 -2.95
CA GLU A 497 -18.35 4.12 -4.36
C GLU A 497 -17.07 3.80 -5.16
N ILE A 498 -15.90 4.09 -4.59
CA ILE A 498 -14.60 3.84 -5.23
C ILE A 498 -14.35 2.34 -5.40
N ALA A 499 -14.62 1.54 -4.38
CA ALA A 499 -14.47 0.09 -4.45
C ALA A 499 -15.38 -0.53 -5.52
N ALA A 500 -16.68 -0.16 -5.53
CA ALA A 500 -17.63 -0.64 -6.53
C ALA A 500 -17.24 -0.19 -7.96
N GLU A 501 -16.77 1.04 -8.12
CA GLU A 501 -16.26 1.58 -9.38
C GLU A 501 -15.05 0.77 -9.89
N TRP A 502 -14.11 0.46 -8.98
CA TRP A 502 -12.93 -0.35 -9.30
C TRP A 502 -13.30 -1.80 -9.67
N VAL A 503 -14.17 -2.45 -8.89
CA VAL A 503 -14.60 -3.84 -9.15
C VAL A 503 -15.26 -3.96 -10.52
N ARG A 504 -16.12 -3.00 -10.91
CA ARG A 504 -16.78 -2.98 -12.23
C ARG A 504 -15.78 -2.90 -13.37
N GLN A 505 -14.68 -2.20 -13.21
CA GLN A 505 -13.65 -2.03 -14.24
C GLN A 505 -12.64 -3.18 -14.28
N SER A 506 -12.37 -3.81 -13.13
CA SER A 506 -11.23 -4.75 -12.97
C SER A 506 -11.66 -6.21 -12.95
N ILE A 507 -12.82 -6.52 -12.37
CA ILE A 507 -13.22 -7.90 -12.03
C ILE A 507 -14.45 -8.31 -12.82
N SER A 508 -15.59 -7.66 -12.59
CA SER A 508 -16.86 -8.01 -13.24
C SER A 508 -17.87 -6.88 -13.15
N ASN A 509 -18.73 -6.75 -14.14
CA ASN A 509 -19.88 -5.84 -14.11
C ASN A 509 -21.18 -6.52 -13.62
N ASP A 510 -21.11 -7.79 -13.22
CA ASP A 510 -22.23 -8.49 -12.57
C ASP A 510 -22.47 -7.90 -11.18
N ASP A 511 -23.72 -7.50 -10.91
CA ASP A 511 -24.08 -6.82 -9.67
C ASP A 511 -23.87 -7.69 -8.42
N ALA A 512 -23.98 -9.02 -8.51
CA ALA A 512 -23.72 -9.90 -7.37
C ALA A 512 -22.23 -9.95 -7.06
N VAL A 513 -21.38 -10.08 -8.08
CA VAL A 513 -19.92 -10.02 -7.94
C VAL A 513 -19.49 -8.66 -7.37
N VAL A 514 -20.01 -7.56 -7.91
CA VAL A 514 -19.70 -6.20 -7.45
C VAL A 514 -20.04 -6.03 -5.98
N ARG A 515 -21.25 -6.41 -5.56
CA ARG A 515 -21.66 -6.31 -4.15
C ARG A 515 -20.79 -7.14 -3.23
N THR A 516 -20.48 -8.38 -3.61
CA THR A 516 -19.68 -9.30 -2.78
C THR A 516 -18.26 -8.77 -2.61
N VAL A 517 -17.56 -8.46 -3.71
CA VAL A 517 -16.17 -7.99 -3.65
C VAL A 517 -16.05 -6.62 -2.99
N THR A 518 -16.99 -5.69 -3.24
CA THR A 518 -17.02 -4.39 -2.56
C THR A 518 -17.16 -4.57 -1.04
N LYS A 519 -18.07 -5.44 -0.60
CA LYS A 519 -18.23 -5.77 0.83
C LYS A 519 -16.95 -6.33 1.42
N MET A 520 -16.32 -7.30 0.75
CA MET A 520 -15.04 -7.90 1.18
C MET A 520 -13.94 -6.84 1.34
N LEU A 521 -13.79 -5.96 0.35
CA LEU A 521 -12.82 -4.85 0.42
C LEU A 521 -13.07 -3.97 1.63
N LEU A 522 -14.30 -3.52 1.85
CA LEU A 522 -14.64 -2.64 2.99
C LEU A 522 -14.42 -3.31 4.36
N GLN A 523 -14.58 -4.62 4.45
CA GLN A 523 -14.37 -5.38 5.68
C GLN A 523 -12.90 -5.70 5.96
N SER A 524 -12.03 -5.63 4.96
CA SER A 524 -10.66 -6.12 5.05
C SER A 524 -9.77 -5.31 6.00
N TRP A 525 -9.85 -3.98 6.00
CA TRP A 525 -9.10 -3.15 6.94
C TRP A 525 -9.54 -3.32 8.39
N PRO A 526 -10.84 -3.25 8.76
CA PRO A 526 -11.27 -3.55 10.13
C PRO A 526 -10.86 -4.95 10.60
N ALA A 527 -10.96 -5.96 9.73
CA ALA A 527 -10.49 -7.30 10.05
C ALA A 527 -8.98 -7.33 10.34
N TYR A 528 -8.18 -6.63 9.52
CA TYR A 528 -6.73 -6.50 9.72
C TYR A 528 -6.40 -5.85 11.07
N VAL A 529 -7.06 -4.73 11.40
CA VAL A 529 -6.89 -4.06 12.71
C VAL A 529 -7.22 -5.03 13.84
N ASN A 530 -8.31 -5.78 13.73
CA ASN A 530 -8.75 -6.71 14.78
C ASN A 530 -7.72 -7.81 15.06
N TYR A 531 -7.11 -8.43 14.04
CA TYR A 531 -6.14 -9.50 14.29
C TYR A 531 -4.69 -9.02 14.43
N THR A 532 -4.39 -7.71 14.32
CA THR A 532 -3.03 -7.16 14.50
C THR A 532 -2.93 -6.19 15.66
N GLY A 533 -3.55 -4.99 15.58
CA GLY A 533 -3.35 -3.90 16.54
C GLY A 533 -4.63 -3.15 16.89
N PRO A 534 -5.59 -3.77 17.59
CA PRO A 534 -6.82 -3.10 18.01
C PRO A 534 -6.55 -2.03 19.07
N LEU A 535 -7.54 -1.18 19.34
CA LEU A 535 -7.52 -0.11 20.36
C LEU A 535 -6.42 0.95 20.14
N GLY A 536 -5.85 1.04 18.92
CA GLY A 536 -4.74 1.96 18.63
C GLY A 536 -3.38 1.49 19.17
N MET A 537 -3.24 0.19 19.45
CA MET A 537 -1.91 -0.38 19.73
C MET A 537 -1.00 -0.22 18.51
N GLN A 538 0.24 0.12 18.78
CA GLN A 538 1.24 0.37 17.74
C GLN A 538 2.42 -0.59 17.87
N THR A 539 3.10 -0.81 16.75
CA THR A 539 4.41 -1.46 16.73
C THR A 539 4.37 -2.89 17.29
N LEU A 540 3.47 -3.72 16.76
CA LEU A 540 3.36 -5.13 17.12
C LEU A 540 4.12 -6.05 16.15
N THR A 541 4.82 -5.49 15.17
CA THR A 541 5.74 -6.18 14.27
C THR A 541 7.20 -5.98 14.67
N GLY A 542 8.11 -6.80 14.15
CA GLY A 542 9.56 -6.59 14.29
C GLY A 542 10.01 -5.32 13.55
N ILE A 543 10.36 -4.28 14.32
CA ILE A 543 10.63 -2.94 13.77
C ILE A 543 11.95 -2.87 12.99
N THR A 544 12.98 -3.65 13.36
CA THR A 544 14.22 -3.79 12.58
C THR A 544 14.16 -4.98 11.61
N GLY A 545 13.09 -5.76 11.65
CA GLY A 545 12.87 -6.93 10.82
C GLY A 545 12.09 -6.62 9.56
N SER A 546 11.18 -7.52 9.23
CA SER A 546 10.37 -7.48 8.01
C SER A 546 9.23 -6.46 8.06
N HIS A 547 8.78 -6.02 9.22
CA HIS A 547 7.54 -5.26 9.47
C HIS A 547 6.26 -6.04 9.08
N TYR A 548 6.29 -7.37 9.08
CA TYR A 548 5.24 -8.19 8.51
C TYR A 548 4.50 -9.07 9.53
N GLY A 549 5.18 -10.02 10.15
CA GLY A 549 4.60 -10.90 11.16
C GLY A 549 4.58 -10.28 12.55
N PRO A 550 3.95 -10.95 13.53
CA PRO A 550 3.96 -10.51 14.90
C PRO A 550 5.37 -10.52 15.50
N ASN A 551 5.67 -9.55 16.30
CA ASN A 551 6.82 -9.47 17.22
C ASN A 551 6.49 -8.42 18.28
N ILE A 552 5.70 -8.82 19.26
CA ILE A 552 5.05 -7.89 20.19
C ILE A 552 6.09 -7.20 21.08
N GLU A 553 7.13 -7.90 21.44
CA GLU A 553 8.19 -7.37 22.31
C GLU A 553 9.34 -6.75 21.48
N SER A 554 9.09 -6.26 20.28
CA SER A 554 10.13 -5.64 19.45
C SER A 554 11.16 -4.86 20.28
N SER A 555 12.36 -5.44 20.45
CA SER A 555 13.30 -5.08 21.50
C SER A 555 14.36 -4.06 21.07
N GLU A 556 14.09 -3.27 20.06
CA GLU A 556 15.03 -2.25 19.63
C GLU A 556 15.07 -1.07 20.59
N ASN A 557 16.24 -0.84 21.13
CA ASN A 557 16.50 0.32 21.97
C ASN A 557 16.78 1.56 21.09
N ASN A 558 15.76 2.04 20.42
CA ASN A 558 15.82 3.22 19.57
C ASN A 558 14.48 3.97 19.56
N GLY A 559 14.40 5.09 18.85
CA GLY A 559 13.20 5.91 18.77
C GLY A 559 11.99 5.24 18.11
N TRP A 560 12.15 4.03 17.57
CA TRP A 560 11.10 3.18 17.04
C TRP A 560 10.56 2.16 18.05
N GLY A 561 11.14 2.05 19.23
CA GLY A 561 10.86 0.99 20.19
C GLY A 561 9.40 0.73 20.55
N GLN A 562 9.20 0.06 21.67
CA GLN A 562 7.89 -0.44 22.10
C GLN A 562 6.89 0.68 22.47
N TRP A 563 6.23 1.26 21.48
CA TRP A 563 5.25 2.33 21.70
C TRP A 563 3.93 1.87 22.34
N HIS A 564 3.65 0.56 22.35
CA HIS A 564 2.50 0.00 23.06
C HIS A 564 2.70 -0.05 24.59
N ARG A 565 3.92 0.06 25.08
CA ARG A 565 4.27 0.10 26.52
C ARG A 565 3.58 -0.99 27.34
N ALA A 566 3.48 -2.23 26.81
CA ALA A 566 2.88 -3.34 27.53
C ALA A 566 3.79 -3.80 28.67
N GLU A 567 3.22 -3.94 29.86
CA GLU A 567 3.87 -4.44 31.07
C GLU A 567 2.86 -5.24 31.92
N PRO A 568 3.26 -5.95 33.00
CA PRO A 568 2.34 -6.85 33.72
C PRO A 568 1.06 -6.21 34.26
N LEU A 569 1.03 -4.90 34.49
CA LEU A 569 -0.09 -4.19 35.11
C LEU A 569 -0.96 -3.43 34.09
N GLY A 570 -0.43 -3.13 32.90
CA GLY A 570 -1.14 -2.30 31.93
C GLY A 570 -0.51 -2.27 30.54
N VAL A 571 -1.14 -1.51 29.66
CA VAL A 571 -0.76 -1.36 28.26
C VAL A 571 -1.18 0.01 27.73
N GLY A 572 -0.53 0.46 26.65
CA GLY A 572 -0.78 1.74 26.01
C GLY A 572 0.23 2.81 26.41
N MET A 573 0.29 3.88 25.69
CA MET A 573 1.20 4.99 25.94
C MET A 573 0.48 6.20 26.50
N ASP A 574 0.94 6.71 27.66
CA ASP A 574 0.38 7.96 28.21
C ASP A 574 0.90 9.16 27.40
N ARG A 575 0.02 9.68 26.56
CA ARG A 575 0.24 10.85 25.69
C ARG A 575 -0.54 12.08 26.16
N SER A 576 -1.12 12.02 27.37
CA SER A 576 -1.82 13.16 27.95
C SER A 576 -0.87 14.34 28.24
N VAL A 577 -1.41 15.53 28.30
CA VAL A 577 -0.66 16.76 28.65
C VAL A 577 -0.29 16.72 30.13
N LYS A 578 -1.18 16.22 30.95
CA LYS A 578 -1.04 16.26 32.42
C LYS A 578 0.05 15.34 32.94
N THR A 579 0.11 14.10 32.51
CA THR A 579 0.96 13.06 33.08
C THR A 579 1.92 12.43 32.06
N GLY A 580 1.53 12.43 30.79
CA GLY A 580 2.22 11.75 29.72
C GLY A 580 3.25 12.61 28.98
N THR A 581 3.41 12.31 27.68
CA THR A 581 4.35 13.00 26.78
C THR A 581 3.85 14.35 26.32
N GLY A 582 2.55 14.62 26.49
CA GLY A 582 1.91 15.86 26.08
C GLY A 582 1.54 15.92 24.58
N PHE A 583 1.60 14.80 23.86
CA PHE A 583 1.22 14.75 22.44
C PHE A 583 -0.23 15.21 22.22
N ALA A 584 -1.18 14.83 23.08
CA ALA A 584 -2.57 15.28 22.97
C ALA A 584 -2.73 16.82 22.92
N GLY A 585 -1.80 17.57 23.53
CA GLY A 585 -1.77 19.03 23.50
C GLY A 585 -1.29 19.65 22.19
N GLN A 586 -0.82 18.87 21.23
CA GLN A 586 -0.46 19.36 19.89
C GLN A 586 -1.69 19.59 19.00
N TYR A 587 -2.84 19.02 19.36
CA TYR A 587 -4.11 19.26 18.66
C TYR A 587 -4.72 20.61 19.04
N PRO A 588 -5.60 21.17 18.17
CA PRO A 588 -6.44 22.29 18.55
C PRO A 588 -7.26 21.99 19.82
N PRO A 589 -7.65 23.02 20.61
CA PRO A 589 -8.17 22.83 21.97
C PRO A 589 -9.36 21.87 22.11
N GLU A 590 -10.27 21.83 21.14
CA GLU A 590 -11.44 20.94 21.19
C GLU A 590 -11.03 19.48 21.00
N VAL A 591 -10.15 19.22 20.04
CA VAL A 591 -9.64 17.86 19.77
C VAL A 591 -8.66 17.43 20.88
N ALA A 592 -7.83 18.35 21.40
CA ALA A 592 -6.99 18.09 22.55
C ALA A 592 -7.78 17.60 23.76
N LYS A 593 -8.94 18.21 24.06
CA LYS A 593 -9.83 17.77 25.14
C LYS A 593 -10.40 16.36 24.93
N LEU A 594 -10.68 16.01 23.67
CA LEU A 594 -11.19 14.68 23.33
C LEU A 594 -10.16 13.60 23.72
N TYR A 595 -8.90 13.81 23.39
CA TYR A 595 -7.82 12.84 23.61
C TYR A 595 -7.14 12.95 24.97
N GLU A 596 -7.24 14.10 25.66
CA GLU A 596 -6.69 14.26 27.01
C GLU A 596 -7.48 13.49 28.07
N ASN A 597 -8.78 13.30 27.86
CA ASN A 597 -9.65 12.71 28.84
C ASN A 597 -9.95 11.24 28.48
N LEU A 598 -9.56 10.34 29.33
CA LEU A 598 -9.78 8.90 29.20
C LEU A 598 -11.27 8.54 28.91
N ALA A 599 -12.21 9.29 29.50
CA ALA A 599 -13.64 9.05 29.30
C ALA A 599 -14.20 9.54 27.95
N THR A 600 -13.43 10.32 27.18
CA THR A 600 -13.86 10.85 25.88
C THR A 600 -13.00 10.35 24.73
N THR A 601 -11.85 9.77 25.02
CA THR A 601 -11.00 9.15 23.98
C THR A 601 -11.74 7.98 23.36
N PRO A 602 -11.90 7.91 22.03
CA PRO A 602 -12.51 6.77 21.36
C PRO A 602 -11.76 5.47 21.65
N ASP A 603 -12.49 4.38 21.90
CA ASP A 603 -11.89 3.08 22.28
C ASP A 603 -10.87 2.59 21.24
N ASN A 604 -11.15 2.80 19.96
CA ASN A 604 -10.24 2.40 18.87
C ASN A 604 -8.90 3.15 18.86
N LEU A 605 -8.72 4.21 19.68
CA LEU A 605 -7.48 4.95 19.87
C LEU A 605 -7.03 5.01 21.34
N LEU A 606 -7.71 4.26 22.22
CA LEU A 606 -7.48 4.32 23.66
C LEU A 606 -6.01 4.10 24.01
N LEU A 607 -5.42 3.01 23.53
CA LEU A 607 -4.04 2.62 23.86
C LEU A 607 -2.99 3.46 23.13
N PHE A 608 -3.38 4.20 22.11
CA PHE A 608 -2.52 5.22 21.54
C PHE A 608 -2.32 6.41 22.48
N PHE A 609 -3.39 6.85 23.16
CA PHE A 609 -3.35 8.07 23.99
C PHE A 609 -3.16 7.82 25.47
N HIS A 610 -3.53 6.64 25.98
CA HIS A 610 -3.53 6.35 27.40
C HIS A 610 -2.86 5.03 27.74
N HIS A 611 -2.10 5.02 28.83
CA HIS A 611 -1.65 3.79 29.49
C HIS A 611 -2.68 3.41 30.55
N VAL A 612 -3.27 2.22 30.41
CA VAL A 612 -4.36 1.78 31.27
C VAL A 612 -4.14 0.37 31.82
N PRO A 613 -4.66 0.06 33.01
CA PRO A 613 -4.68 -1.33 33.48
C PRO A 613 -5.45 -2.24 32.53
N TYR A 614 -5.06 -3.50 32.42
CA TYR A 614 -5.78 -4.51 31.60
C TYR A 614 -7.26 -4.66 31.99
N THR A 615 -7.63 -4.36 33.24
CA THR A 615 -9.00 -4.40 33.76
C THR A 615 -9.78 -3.12 33.51
N HIS A 616 -9.18 -2.10 32.89
CA HIS A 616 -9.89 -0.90 32.47
C HIS A 616 -11.09 -1.27 31.58
N ARG A 617 -12.23 -0.62 31.80
CA ARG A 617 -13.45 -0.88 31.01
C ARG A 617 -13.60 0.12 29.90
N LEU A 618 -13.79 -0.39 28.69
CA LEU A 618 -14.16 0.33 27.49
C LEU A 618 -15.58 0.91 27.62
N HIS A 619 -15.99 1.74 26.67
CA HIS A 619 -17.33 2.37 26.70
C HIS A 619 -18.47 1.35 26.63
N ASP A 620 -18.27 0.18 26.03
CA ASP A 620 -19.23 -0.94 26.01
C ASP A 620 -19.23 -1.77 27.29
N GLY A 621 -18.30 -1.49 28.23
CA GLY A 621 -18.16 -2.18 29.51
C GLY A 621 -17.22 -3.40 29.49
N GLN A 622 -16.71 -3.81 28.33
CA GLN A 622 -15.72 -4.88 28.22
C GLN A 622 -14.36 -4.42 28.79
N THR A 623 -13.58 -5.33 29.37
CA THR A 623 -12.22 -4.98 29.81
C THR A 623 -11.26 -4.95 28.63
N VAL A 624 -10.21 -4.11 28.71
CA VAL A 624 -9.17 -4.00 27.68
C VAL A 624 -8.59 -5.37 27.34
N ILE A 625 -8.22 -6.18 28.33
CA ILE A 625 -7.66 -7.51 28.08
C ILE A 625 -8.64 -8.44 27.35
N GLN A 626 -9.92 -8.44 27.76
CA GLN A 626 -10.92 -9.27 27.10
C GLN A 626 -11.18 -8.79 25.66
N TYR A 627 -11.16 -7.49 25.43
CA TYR A 627 -11.26 -6.95 24.07
C TYR A 627 -10.07 -7.38 23.20
N ILE A 628 -8.84 -7.35 23.75
CA ILE A 628 -7.65 -7.84 23.03
C ILE A 628 -7.86 -9.30 22.62
N TYR A 629 -8.33 -10.18 23.52
CA TYR A 629 -8.62 -11.56 23.16
C TYR A 629 -9.72 -11.65 22.09
N ASP A 630 -10.87 -11.03 22.33
CA ASP A 630 -12.03 -11.14 21.45
C ASP A 630 -11.75 -10.61 20.03
N SER A 631 -11.11 -9.45 19.92
CA SER A 631 -10.78 -8.85 18.62
C SER A 631 -9.85 -9.74 17.78
N HIS A 632 -8.86 -10.40 18.41
CA HIS A 632 -7.95 -11.29 17.66
C HIS A 632 -8.65 -12.56 17.18
N TYR A 633 -9.51 -13.17 18.00
CA TYR A 633 -10.32 -14.31 17.55
C TYR A 633 -11.33 -13.92 16.47
N GLU A 634 -11.97 -12.77 16.62
CA GLU A 634 -12.91 -12.24 15.63
C GLU A 634 -12.20 -11.88 14.32
N GLY A 635 -11.06 -11.18 14.39
CA GLY A 635 -10.27 -10.79 13.22
C GLY A 635 -9.78 -11.98 12.40
N ALA A 636 -9.30 -13.04 13.08
CA ALA A 636 -8.91 -14.28 12.39
C ALA A 636 -10.11 -14.97 11.73
N ALA A 637 -11.29 -14.98 12.38
CA ALA A 637 -12.51 -15.50 11.79
C ALA A 637 -12.99 -14.63 10.60
N GLN A 638 -12.87 -13.31 10.69
CA GLN A 638 -13.19 -12.39 9.59
C GLN A 638 -12.27 -12.64 8.39
N ALA A 639 -10.96 -12.82 8.61
CA ALA A 639 -10.01 -13.15 7.53
C ALA A 639 -10.37 -14.49 6.85
N ALA A 640 -10.77 -15.51 7.61
CA ALA A 640 -11.27 -16.77 7.04
C ALA A 640 -12.58 -16.56 6.26
N GLY A 641 -13.49 -15.73 6.78
CA GLY A 641 -14.75 -15.37 6.12
C GLY A 641 -14.56 -14.71 4.75
N LEU A 642 -13.48 -13.91 4.56
CA LEU A 642 -13.16 -13.34 3.25
C LEU A 642 -12.84 -14.43 2.22
N ALA A 643 -12.14 -15.48 2.61
CA ALA A 643 -11.85 -16.61 1.72
C ALA A 643 -13.14 -17.39 1.38
N ASP A 644 -14.04 -17.58 2.35
CA ASP A 644 -15.33 -18.26 2.13
C ASP A 644 -16.26 -17.42 1.23
N GLU A 645 -16.30 -16.09 1.40
CA GLU A 645 -17.06 -15.19 0.52
C GLU A 645 -16.52 -15.23 -0.92
N TRP A 646 -15.18 -15.19 -1.10
CA TRP A 646 -14.56 -15.31 -2.42
C TRP A 646 -14.92 -16.64 -3.09
N ALA A 647 -14.92 -17.74 -2.34
CA ALA A 647 -15.27 -19.06 -2.88
C ALA A 647 -16.67 -19.11 -3.51
N THR A 648 -17.59 -18.27 -3.07
CA THR A 648 -18.95 -18.17 -3.67
C THR A 648 -18.96 -17.61 -5.10
N LEU A 649 -17.84 -17.01 -5.53
CA LEU A 649 -17.69 -16.38 -6.84
C LEU A 649 -17.06 -17.31 -7.89
N GLU A 650 -16.82 -18.57 -7.57
CA GLU A 650 -16.28 -19.56 -8.50
C GLU A 650 -17.16 -19.67 -9.74
N GLY A 651 -16.54 -19.63 -10.92
CA GLY A 651 -17.24 -19.64 -12.21
C GLY A 651 -17.93 -18.33 -12.61
N SER A 652 -17.94 -17.31 -11.72
CA SER A 652 -18.47 -15.96 -12.02
C SER A 652 -17.38 -14.94 -12.33
N ILE A 653 -16.12 -15.32 -12.17
CA ILE A 653 -14.91 -14.51 -12.36
C ILE A 653 -13.96 -15.26 -13.28
N ASP A 654 -13.10 -14.54 -13.99
CA ASP A 654 -12.01 -15.11 -14.78
C ASP A 654 -11.19 -16.11 -13.94
N GLN A 655 -11.03 -17.34 -14.42
CA GLN A 655 -10.52 -18.44 -13.60
C GLN A 655 -9.09 -18.19 -13.07
N PRO A 656 -8.13 -17.71 -13.86
CA PRO A 656 -6.79 -17.36 -13.34
C PRO A 656 -6.82 -16.30 -12.23
N LEU A 657 -7.64 -15.27 -12.37
CA LEU A 657 -7.82 -14.25 -11.35
C LEU A 657 -8.47 -14.83 -10.08
N TYR A 658 -9.50 -15.67 -10.26
CA TYR A 658 -10.17 -16.34 -9.15
C TYR A 658 -9.19 -17.17 -8.31
N GLU A 659 -8.38 -17.99 -8.95
CA GLU A 659 -7.39 -18.86 -8.30
C GLU A 659 -6.31 -18.07 -7.57
N GLN A 660 -5.75 -17.05 -8.22
CA GLN A 660 -4.72 -16.20 -7.60
C GLN A 660 -5.22 -15.51 -6.32
N VAL A 661 -6.44 -14.99 -6.34
CA VAL A 661 -7.04 -14.32 -5.16
C VAL A 661 -7.42 -15.35 -4.10
N ARG A 662 -8.00 -16.50 -4.47
CA ARG A 662 -8.30 -17.61 -3.57
C ARG A 662 -7.07 -18.02 -2.75
N ASP A 663 -5.94 -18.23 -3.42
CA ASP A 663 -4.71 -18.67 -2.76
C ASP A 663 -4.16 -17.60 -1.80
N ARG A 664 -4.25 -16.33 -2.19
CA ARG A 664 -3.89 -15.20 -1.31
C ARG A 664 -4.78 -15.09 -0.08
N LEU A 665 -6.08 -15.24 -0.21
CA LEU A 665 -7.01 -15.19 0.91
C LEU A 665 -6.86 -16.40 1.84
N ALA A 666 -6.60 -17.59 1.30
CA ALA A 666 -6.29 -18.78 2.09
C ALA A 666 -5.00 -18.57 2.92
N TYR A 667 -3.96 -18.00 2.31
CA TYR A 667 -2.73 -17.62 3.01
C TYR A 667 -3.02 -16.59 4.12
N GLN A 668 -3.75 -15.50 3.83
CA GLN A 668 -4.10 -14.47 4.81
C GLN A 668 -4.88 -15.06 6.00
N ALA A 669 -5.84 -15.94 5.75
CA ALA A 669 -6.61 -16.62 6.80
C ALA A 669 -5.69 -17.44 7.73
N GLY A 670 -4.70 -18.14 7.16
CA GLY A 670 -3.68 -18.85 7.92
C GLY A 670 -2.78 -17.93 8.75
N HIS A 671 -2.28 -16.85 8.15
CA HIS A 671 -1.41 -15.91 8.84
C HIS A 671 -2.15 -15.07 9.91
N ALA A 672 -3.44 -14.80 9.73
CA ALA A 672 -4.27 -14.18 10.77
C ALA A 672 -4.39 -15.06 12.02
N ILE A 673 -4.30 -16.39 11.90
CA ILE A 673 -4.22 -17.31 13.04
C ILE A 673 -2.87 -17.16 13.76
N VAL A 674 -1.76 -17.01 13.02
CA VAL A 674 -0.43 -16.76 13.61
C VAL A 674 -0.46 -15.47 14.44
N TRP A 675 -0.98 -14.38 13.87
CA TRP A 675 -1.15 -13.12 14.60
C TRP A 675 -2.01 -13.28 15.85
N ARG A 676 -3.18 -13.91 15.73
CA ARG A 676 -4.07 -14.19 16.86
C ARG A 676 -3.36 -14.93 17.98
N ASP A 677 -2.71 -16.04 17.65
CA ASP A 677 -2.10 -16.92 18.66
C ASP A 677 -0.92 -16.23 19.32
N ALA A 678 -0.06 -15.53 18.57
CA ALA A 678 1.07 -14.80 19.10
C ALA A 678 0.63 -13.70 20.10
N ILE A 679 -0.31 -12.85 19.70
CA ILE A 679 -0.79 -11.74 20.55
C ILE A 679 -1.51 -12.27 21.79
N VAL A 680 -2.40 -13.23 21.60
CA VAL A 680 -3.19 -13.79 22.72
C VAL A 680 -2.29 -14.48 23.73
N GLN A 681 -1.30 -15.28 23.29
CA GLN A 681 -0.34 -15.94 24.18
C GLN A 681 0.54 -14.92 24.93
N TYR A 682 1.00 -13.89 24.22
CA TYR A 682 1.83 -12.83 24.80
C TYR A 682 1.09 -12.12 25.95
N PHE A 683 -0.11 -11.62 25.69
CA PHE A 683 -0.88 -10.89 26.70
C PHE A 683 -1.40 -11.77 27.83
N LEU A 684 -1.75 -13.04 27.56
CA LEU A 684 -2.07 -14.00 28.60
C LEU A 684 -0.89 -14.20 29.56
N LYS A 685 0.30 -14.43 29.03
CA LYS A 685 1.51 -14.62 29.83
C LYS A 685 1.91 -13.35 30.59
N LEU A 686 1.83 -12.18 29.94
CA LEU A 686 2.25 -10.93 30.52
C LEU A 686 1.32 -10.45 31.62
N SER A 687 0.00 -10.46 31.38
CA SER A 687 -1.00 -9.96 32.32
C SER A 687 -1.38 -10.99 33.40
N GLY A 688 -1.24 -12.29 33.11
CA GLY A 688 -1.75 -13.38 33.94
C GLY A 688 -3.27 -13.45 34.04
N ILE A 689 -4.02 -12.66 33.25
CA ILE A 689 -5.49 -12.61 33.26
C ILE A 689 -6.03 -13.55 32.17
N PRO A 690 -6.82 -14.59 32.54
CA PRO A 690 -7.35 -15.53 31.56
C PRO A 690 -8.44 -14.91 30.69
N ASP A 691 -8.59 -15.45 29.47
CA ASP A 691 -9.74 -15.18 28.61
C ASP A 691 -11.04 -15.71 29.26
N GLU A 692 -12.05 -14.84 29.44
CA GLU A 692 -13.35 -15.21 30.01
C GLU A 692 -14.07 -16.32 29.22
N LYS A 693 -13.74 -16.47 27.92
CA LYS A 693 -14.27 -17.52 27.02
C LYS A 693 -13.40 -18.78 27.01
N GLY A 694 -12.29 -18.80 27.74
CA GLY A 694 -11.42 -19.95 27.90
C GLY A 694 -10.70 -20.41 26.62
N ARG A 695 -10.51 -19.53 25.62
CA ARG A 695 -9.86 -19.83 24.33
C ARG A 695 -8.36 -19.65 24.38
N ALA A 696 -7.89 -18.58 25.06
CA ALA A 696 -6.49 -18.24 25.16
C ALA A 696 -5.69 -19.35 25.85
N GLY A 697 -4.65 -19.84 25.17
CA GLY A 697 -3.83 -20.96 25.67
C GLY A 697 -4.52 -22.34 25.62
N HIS A 698 -5.69 -22.44 24.97
CA HIS A 698 -6.40 -23.71 24.81
C HIS A 698 -6.73 -23.95 23.33
N TYR A 699 -6.08 -24.95 22.75
CA TYR A 699 -6.17 -25.26 21.31
C TYR A 699 -6.65 -26.69 21.08
N PRO A 700 -7.97 -26.97 21.22
CA PRO A 700 -8.51 -28.32 21.05
C PRO A 700 -8.27 -28.81 19.62
N GLY A 701 -7.68 -30.00 19.50
CA GLY A 701 -7.32 -30.61 18.20
C GLY A 701 -5.91 -30.28 17.69
N ARG A 702 -5.17 -29.41 18.39
CA ARG A 702 -3.75 -29.18 18.10
C ARG A 702 -2.89 -30.29 18.67
N MET A 703 -1.94 -30.76 17.88
CA MET A 703 -0.95 -31.77 18.23
C MET A 703 0.42 -31.21 17.88
N GLU A 704 1.21 -30.89 18.90
CA GLU A 704 2.50 -30.21 18.75
C GLU A 704 3.53 -31.10 18.02
N ALA A 705 4.40 -30.49 17.22
CA ALA A 705 5.39 -31.28 16.48
C ALA A 705 6.49 -31.82 17.36
N GLU A 706 6.87 -31.11 18.44
CA GLU A 706 7.84 -31.59 19.43
C GLU A 706 7.35 -32.81 20.24
N ASP A 707 6.04 -33.03 20.34
CA ASP A 707 5.44 -34.18 21.02
C ASP A 707 5.24 -35.39 20.08
N ALA A 708 5.50 -35.22 18.76
CA ALA A 708 5.41 -36.29 17.78
C ALA A 708 6.50 -37.34 17.92
N ARG A 709 6.32 -38.50 17.31
CA ARG A 709 7.41 -39.44 17.08
C ARG A 709 8.29 -38.93 15.95
N LEU A 710 9.45 -38.37 16.29
CA LEU A 710 10.38 -37.72 15.35
C LEU A 710 11.39 -38.70 14.78
N THR A 711 11.68 -38.56 13.46
CA THR A 711 12.83 -39.16 12.80
C THR A 711 13.51 -38.11 11.94
N GLY A 712 14.80 -37.83 12.22
CA GLY A 712 15.58 -36.79 11.54
C GLY A 712 15.29 -35.35 12.01
N TYR A 713 14.11 -35.06 12.50
CA TYR A 713 13.77 -33.77 13.09
C TYR A 713 14.43 -33.54 14.44
N LYS A 714 14.80 -32.29 14.72
CA LYS A 714 15.28 -31.81 16.01
C LYS A 714 14.37 -30.70 16.53
N ILE A 715 14.08 -30.73 17.82
CA ILE A 715 13.34 -29.66 18.51
C ILE A 715 14.23 -28.42 18.58
N ILE A 716 13.66 -27.26 18.24
CA ILE A 716 14.28 -25.95 18.29
C ILE A 716 13.40 -24.99 19.11
N ASP A 717 14.01 -24.00 19.77
CA ASP A 717 13.30 -22.87 20.32
C ASP A 717 13.08 -21.82 19.20
N VAL A 718 11.88 -21.22 19.16
CA VAL A 718 11.54 -20.14 18.23
C VAL A 718 11.70 -18.80 18.96
N THR A 719 12.17 -17.80 18.22
CA THR A 719 12.36 -16.45 18.78
C THR A 719 11.82 -15.41 17.81
N PRO A 720 10.89 -14.54 18.24
CA PRO A 720 10.29 -14.49 19.60
C PRO A 720 9.44 -15.74 19.92
N TRP A 721 9.31 -16.06 21.20
CA TRP A 721 8.68 -17.32 21.65
C TRP A 721 7.19 -17.43 21.31
N GLU A 722 6.49 -16.31 21.22
CA GLU A 722 5.07 -16.24 20.90
C GLU A 722 4.75 -16.59 19.44
N ASP A 723 5.75 -16.62 18.56
CA ASP A 723 5.57 -16.89 17.12
C ASP A 723 5.40 -18.39 16.79
N ALA A 724 5.55 -19.26 17.77
CA ALA A 724 5.27 -20.68 17.66
C ALA A 724 4.45 -21.19 18.85
N SER A 725 3.73 -22.27 18.65
CA SER A 725 2.99 -22.93 19.72
C SER A 725 3.97 -23.42 20.80
N GLY A 726 3.72 -23.07 22.05
CA GLY A 726 4.64 -23.40 23.14
C GLY A 726 6.05 -22.80 23.04
N GLY A 727 6.31 -21.94 22.07
CA GLY A 727 7.62 -21.34 21.81
C GLY A 727 8.64 -22.27 21.15
N LYS A 728 8.18 -23.38 20.59
CA LYS A 728 9.01 -24.43 20.00
C LYS A 728 8.54 -24.82 18.62
N ALA A 729 9.44 -25.47 17.88
CA ALA A 729 9.16 -26.08 16.60
C ALA A 729 10.13 -27.27 16.38
N VAL A 730 9.94 -28.00 15.29
CA VAL A 730 10.94 -29.00 14.87
C VAL A 730 11.55 -28.59 13.53
N SER A 731 12.86 -28.77 13.39
CA SER A 731 13.64 -28.44 12.20
C SER A 731 14.31 -29.69 11.66
N CYS A 732 14.23 -29.93 10.35
CA CYS A 732 14.84 -31.11 9.75
C CYS A 732 16.36 -30.95 9.65
N ALA A 733 17.10 -31.89 10.23
CA ALA A 733 18.55 -31.91 10.23
C ALA A 733 19.14 -32.91 9.21
N GLU A 734 18.31 -33.64 8.46
CA GLU A 734 18.68 -34.68 7.51
C GLU A 734 18.10 -34.37 6.12
N LYS A 735 18.32 -35.25 5.14
CA LYS A 735 17.78 -35.08 3.78
C LYS A 735 16.26 -35.22 3.70
N SER A 736 15.66 -35.92 4.64
CA SER A 736 14.21 -36.04 4.81
C SER A 736 13.93 -36.42 6.26
N CYS A 737 12.88 -35.83 6.83
CA CYS A 737 12.51 -36.01 8.21
C CYS A 737 11.03 -36.32 8.33
N THR A 738 10.62 -36.99 9.43
CA THR A 738 9.23 -37.32 9.68
C THR A 738 8.81 -36.95 11.09
N ALA A 739 7.60 -36.43 11.22
CA ALA A 739 6.86 -36.26 12.48
C ALA A 739 5.57 -37.10 12.38
N GLU A 740 5.30 -37.96 13.34
CA GLU A 740 4.16 -38.89 13.31
C GLU A 740 3.36 -38.82 14.61
N TRP A 741 2.04 -38.74 14.46
CA TRP A 741 1.06 -38.69 15.55
C TRP A 741 0.05 -39.82 15.41
N THR A 742 -0.48 -40.30 16.54
CA THR A 742 -1.59 -41.24 16.58
C THR A 742 -2.85 -40.45 16.90
N TYR A 743 -3.85 -40.52 16.03
CA TYR A 743 -5.13 -39.89 16.29
C TYR A 743 -5.92 -40.65 17.34
N THR A 744 -6.35 -39.97 18.41
CA THR A 744 -7.09 -40.56 19.52
C THR A 744 -8.52 -40.02 19.66
N GLY A 745 -8.92 -39.10 18.76
CA GLY A 745 -10.25 -38.48 18.79
C GLY A 745 -11.35 -39.37 18.28
N VAL A 746 -12.54 -38.82 18.12
CA VAL A 746 -13.76 -39.52 17.66
C VAL A 746 -13.67 -39.76 16.14
N ALA A 747 -14.23 -40.87 15.66
CA ALA A 747 -14.32 -41.15 14.23
C ALA A 747 -15.21 -40.09 13.54
N GLY A 748 -14.79 -39.59 12.40
CA GLY A 748 -15.54 -38.56 11.66
C GLY A 748 -14.77 -37.96 10.49
N HIS A 749 -15.36 -36.93 9.87
CA HIS A 749 -14.72 -36.14 8.81
C HIS A 749 -14.12 -34.85 9.36
N TYR A 750 -12.86 -34.62 9.08
CA TYR A 750 -12.07 -33.53 9.64
C TYR A 750 -11.34 -32.74 8.57
N SER A 751 -11.03 -31.48 8.90
CA SER A 751 -9.98 -30.72 8.24
C SER A 751 -8.69 -30.88 9.03
N ILE A 752 -7.58 -31.12 8.35
CA ILE A 752 -6.24 -31.22 8.93
C ILE A 752 -5.43 -30.05 8.42
N ALA A 753 -4.97 -29.17 9.31
CA ALA A 753 -4.02 -28.11 8.99
C ALA A 753 -2.63 -28.48 9.51
N VAL A 754 -1.62 -28.33 8.67
CA VAL A 754 -0.21 -28.46 9.03
C VAL A 754 0.38 -27.05 9.11
N GLN A 755 0.81 -26.64 10.30
CA GLN A 755 1.50 -25.37 10.52
C GLN A 755 2.99 -25.59 10.32
N TYR A 756 3.60 -24.81 9.43
CA TYR A 756 5.01 -24.92 9.06
C TYR A 756 5.61 -23.55 8.82
N PHE A 757 6.93 -23.50 8.64
CA PHE A 757 7.64 -22.28 8.31
C PHE A 757 8.16 -22.35 6.88
N ASP A 758 7.95 -21.28 6.11
CA ASP A 758 8.40 -21.10 4.72
C ASP A 758 9.54 -20.08 4.72
N LEU A 759 10.78 -20.55 4.72
CA LEU A 759 11.94 -19.71 4.91
C LEU A 759 12.44 -19.11 3.58
N GLN A 760 12.88 -17.88 3.64
CA GLN A 760 13.57 -17.25 2.51
C GLN A 760 14.91 -17.97 2.26
N GLY A 761 15.15 -18.41 1.02
CA GLY A 761 16.42 -19.02 0.62
C GLY A 761 16.36 -20.51 0.33
N GLY A 762 15.17 -21.10 0.29
CA GLY A 762 14.91 -22.47 -0.12
C GLY A 762 13.48 -22.67 -0.57
N THR A 763 13.16 -23.90 -0.97
CA THR A 763 11.80 -24.35 -1.30
C THR A 763 11.61 -25.75 -0.74
N ALA A 764 11.44 -25.85 0.58
CA ALA A 764 11.21 -27.12 1.25
C ALA A 764 9.91 -27.79 0.77
N LYS A 765 9.86 -29.11 0.88
CA LYS A 765 8.68 -29.88 0.47
C LYS A 765 8.12 -30.67 1.64
N PHE A 766 6.80 -30.72 1.68
CA PHE A 766 6.07 -31.47 2.69
C PHE A 766 5.09 -32.46 2.07
N THR A 767 4.85 -33.58 2.76
CA THR A 767 3.80 -34.54 2.41
C THR A 767 3.08 -34.95 3.68
N LEU A 768 1.75 -34.81 3.69
CA LEU A 768 0.89 -35.38 4.74
C LEU A 768 0.47 -36.78 4.31
N LEU A 769 0.67 -37.77 5.21
CA LEU A 769 0.27 -39.15 5.00
C LEU A 769 -0.73 -39.58 6.10
N LEU A 770 -1.71 -40.37 5.72
CA LEU A 770 -2.62 -41.07 6.60
C LEU A 770 -2.42 -42.59 6.47
N ASN A 771 -2.05 -43.26 7.56
CA ASN A 771 -1.75 -44.70 7.58
C ASN A 771 -0.72 -45.12 6.49
N GLY A 772 0.27 -44.29 6.24
CA GLY A 772 1.33 -44.50 5.25
C GLY A 772 0.92 -44.19 3.80
N GLN A 773 -0.31 -43.78 3.54
CA GLN A 773 -0.75 -43.34 2.21
C GLN A 773 -0.69 -41.84 2.08
N PRO A 774 -0.09 -41.25 1.01
CA PRO A 774 -0.04 -39.83 0.82
C PRO A 774 -1.45 -39.25 0.59
N VAL A 775 -1.75 -38.17 1.34
CA VAL A 775 -3.00 -37.39 1.24
C VAL A 775 -2.78 -36.18 0.35
N VAL A 776 -1.71 -35.45 0.61
CA VAL A 776 -1.35 -34.22 -0.14
C VAL A 776 0.15 -33.97 -0.02
N SER A 777 0.73 -33.34 -1.06
CA SER A 777 2.10 -32.81 -1.04
C SER A 777 2.07 -31.36 -1.50
N TRP A 778 2.92 -30.52 -0.90
CA TRP A 778 3.06 -29.12 -1.27
C TRP A 778 4.51 -28.65 -1.12
N ALA A 779 4.83 -27.50 -1.71
CA ALA A 779 6.10 -26.82 -1.56
C ALA A 779 5.93 -25.56 -0.70
N ALA A 780 6.96 -25.23 0.08
CA ALA A 780 7.11 -23.95 0.75
C ALA A 780 7.76 -22.99 -0.25
N ASP A 781 6.97 -22.34 -1.08
CA ASP A 781 7.43 -21.51 -2.21
C ASP A 781 6.87 -20.08 -2.19
N ALA A 782 6.29 -19.66 -1.07
CA ALA A 782 5.78 -18.31 -0.88
C ALA A 782 6.90 -17.26 -0.67
N VAL A 783 8.13 -17.69 -0.43
CA VAL A 783 9.32 -16.84 -0.23
C VAL A 783 9.02 -15.75 0.82
N LEU A 784 8.72 -16.19 2.05
CA LEU A 784 8.33 -15.28 3.13
C LEU A 784 9.56 -14.56 3.74
N PRO A 785 9.38 -13.38 4.34
CA PRO A 785 10.49 -12.45 4.57
C PRO A 785 11.36 -12.76 5.81
N SER A 786 11.72 -14.02 6.07
CA SER A 786 12.65 -14.36 7.14
C SER A 786 13.51 -15.59 6.81
N HIS A 787 14.77 -15.59 7.29
CA HIS A 787 15.70 -16.71 7.14
C HIS A 787 15.71 -17.66 8.36
N ARG A 788 14.83 -17.44 9.33
CA ARG A 788 14.67 -18.30 10.51
C ARG A 788 13.21 -18.43 10.88
N PRO A 789 12.79 -19.56 11.49
CA PRO A 789 11.42 -19.72 11.94
C PRO A 789 10.98 -18.62 12.90
N ASN A 790 9.94 -17.87 12.52
CA ASN A 790 9.28 -16.85 13.33
C ASN A 790 7.90 -16.50 12.74
N GLY A 791 7.22 -15.48 13.26
CA GLY A 791 5.90 -15.05 12.80
C GLY A 791 5.84 -14.55 11.37
N ASP A 792 6.97 -14.09 10.80
CA ASP A 792 7.04 -13.60 9.42
C ASP A 792 6.84 -14.70 8.39
N ASN A 793 7.23 -15.92 8.72
CA ASN A 793 7.21 -17.05 7.79
C ASN A 793 6.43 -18.27 8.29
N SER A 794 5.74 -18.16 9.43
CA SER A 794 4.80 -19.17 9.89
C SER A 794 3.55 -19.16 9.01
N THR A 795 3.20 -20.30 8.42
CA THR A 795 2.06 -20.46 7.52
C THR A 795 1.47 -21.86 7.64
N ARG A 796 0.34 -22.12 6.96
CA ARG A 796 -0.31 -23.43 7.05
C ARG A 796 -0.81 -23.95 5.72
N HIS A 797 -0.82 -25.29 5.61
CA HIS A 797 -1.49 -26.00 4.54
C HIS A 797 -2.67 -26.80 5.13
N THR A 798 -3.88 -26.61 4.59
CA THR A 798 -5.11 -27.21 5.12
C THR A 798 -5.73 -28.16 4.11
N VAL A 799 -6.02 -29.40 4.52
CA VAL A 799 -6.78 -30.39 3.75
C VAL A 799 -8.11 -30.64 4.43
N ARG A 800 -9.20 -30.66 3.65
CA ARG A 800 -10.56 -30.82 4.16
C ARG A 800 -11.15 -32.19 3.81
N GLY A 801 -12.10 -32.65 4.63
CA GLY A 801 -12.91 -33.85 4.35
C GLY A 801 -12.19 -35.18 4.55
N ILE A 802 -11.16 -35.19 5.40
CA ILE A 802 -10.40 -36.40 5.72
C ILE A 802 -11.17 -37.24 6.73
N GLU A 803 -11.46 -38.48 6.41
CA GLU A 803 -12.05 -39.45 7.36
C GLU A 803 -10.97 -39.93 8.32
N LEU A 804 -11.18 -39.71 9.63
CA LEU A 804 -10.29 -40.17 10.70
C LEU A 804 -11.05 -41.06 11.68
N LYS A 805 -10.35 -42.02 12.25
CA LYS A 805 -10.80 -42.90 13.34
C LYS A 805 -9.70 -43.11 14.38
N PRO A 806 -10.04 -43.42 15.64
CA PRO A 806 -9.04 -43.73 16.68
C PRO A 806 -8.03 -44.76 16.23
N GLY A 807 -6.74 -44.50 16.40
CA GLY A 807 -5.64 -45.35 16.00
C GLY A 807 -5.03 -45.01 14.64
N ASP A 808 -5.63 -44.12 13.86
CA ASP A 808 -5.03 -43.68 12.59
C ASP A 808 -3.71 -42.94 12.83
N LEU A 809 -2.73 -43.22 11.96
CA LEU A 809 -1.41 -42.60 12.00
C LEU A 809 -1.35 -41.43 11.01
N LEU A 810 -1.18 -40.24 11.54
CA LEU A 810 -0.90 -39.02 10.77
C LEU A 810 0.61 -38.80 10.75
N ARG A 811 1.20 -38.65 9.55
CA ARG A 811 2.62 -38.39 9.40
C ARG A 811 2.82 -37.19 8.47
N VAL A 812 3.72 -36.28 8.86
CA VAL A 812 4.23 -35.24 7.97
C VAL A 812 5.69 -35.58 7.64
N GLU A 813 5.98 -35.70 6.35
CA GLU A 813 7.33 -35.82 5.83
C GLU A 813 7.80 -34.46 5.32
N GLY A 814 8.97 -33.98 5.78
CA GLY A 814 9.61 -32.73 5.35
C GLY A 814 10.93 -33.01 4.64
N THR A 815 11.14 -32.39 3.51
CA THR A 815 12.38 -32.42 2.72
C THR A 815 12.95 -31.02 2.61
N PRO A 816 14.06 -30.71 3.28
CA PRO A 816 14.73 -29.41 3.22
C PRO A 816 15.22 -29.08 1.81
N ASP A 817 15.33 -27.79 1.53
CA ASP A 817 15.96 -27.26 0.32
C ASP A 817 16.68 -25.93 0.65
N GLY A 818 17.93 -25.78 0.18
CA GLY A 818 18.73 -24.59 0.46
C GLY A 818 18.82 -24.28 1.95
N ASP A 819 18.43 -23.07 2.32
CA ASP A 819 18.39 -22.59 3.71
C ASP A 819 17.05 -22.89 4.42
N ASP A 820 16.07 -23.49 3.72
CA ASP A 820 14.80 -23.89 4.32
C ASP A 820 14.90 -25.32 4.90
N PRO A 821 14.87 -25.46 6.26
CA PRO A 821 15.02 -26.75 6.93
C PRO A 821 13.71 -27.55 7.04
N ALA A 822 12.68 -27.25 6.26
CA ALA A 822 11.35 -27.87 6.36
C ALA A 822 10.82 -27.90 7.81
N ALA A 823 10.83 -26.76 8.50
CA ALA A 823 10.44 -26.66 9.91
C ALA A 823 8.92 -26.77 10.09
N LEU A 824 8.49 -27.50 11.16
CA LEU A 824 7.09 -27.70 11.52
C LEU A 824 6.82 -27.19 12.94
N ASP A 825 5.63 -26.61 13.15
CA ASP A 825 5.13 -26.16 14.46
C ASP A 825 4.15 -27.20 15.04
N TYR A 826 3.00 -27.45 14.38
CA TYR A 826 1.99 -28.38 14.84
C TYR A 826 1.10 -28.89 13.69
N ILE A 827 0.26 -29.89 13.97
CA ILE A 827 -0.93 -30.18 13.18
C ILE A 827 -2.19 -29.81 13.98
N GLU A 828 -3.23 -29.36 13.30
CA GLU A 828 -4.52 -29.03 13.92
C GLU A 828 -5.65 -29.79 13.22
N ILE A 829 -6.44 -30.53 14.00
CA ILE A 829 -7.56 -31.34 13.53
C ILE A 829 -8.85 -30.68 13.97
N ALA A 830 -9.67 -30.21 13.05
CA ALA A 830 -10.95 -29.59 13.31
C ALA A 830 -12.07 -30.30 12.57
N PRO A 831 -13.27 -30.49 13.17
CA PRO A 831 -14.41 -31.04 12.44
C PRO A 831 -14.64 -30.25 11.14
N THR A 832 -14.87 -30.94 10.03
CA THR A 832 -15.26 -30.28 8.78
C THR A 832 -16.63 -29.62 9.04
N ALA A 833 -16.68 -28.32 9.06
CA ALA A 833 -17.92 -27.56 9.25
C ALA A 833 -18.89 -27.93 8.12
N SER A 834 -19.98 -28.59 8.45
CA SER A 834 -21.17 -28.57 7.60
C SER A 834 -21.58 -27.10 7.49
N SER A 835 -21.69 -26.59 6.26
CA SER A 835 -22.07 -25.21 5.88
C SER A 835 -22.70 -24.42 7.03
N MET A 836 -22.04 -23.37 7.50
CA MET A 836 -22.59 -22.46 8.51
C MET A 836 -23.90 -21.82 8.00
N GLN A 837 -25.01 -22.32 8.44
CA GLN A 837 -26.28 -21.58 8.43
C GLN A 837 -26.30 -20.64 9.64
N GLY A 838 -26.43 -19.35 9.36
CA GLY A 838 -26.97 -18.38 10.30
C GLY A 838 -25.97 -17.52 11.06
N TRP A 839 -25.47 -16.48 10.41
CA TRP A 839 -24.94 -15.33 11.11
C TRP A 839 -26.01 -14.23 11.22
N SER A 840 -26.47 -13.95 12.44
CA SER A 840 -27.37 -12.81 12.71
C SER A 840 -26.53 -11.57 13.00
N LYS A 841 -26.82 -10.50 12.24
CA LYS A 841 -26.27 -9.16 12.42
C LYS A 841 -26.27 -8.71 13.88
N PRO A 842 -25.18 -8.13 14.39
CA PRO A 842 -25.28 -7.19 15.51
C PRO A 842 -25.92 -5.90 15.01
N THR A 843 -26.91 -5.43 15.71
CA THR A 843 -27.49 -4.09 15.54
C THR A 843 -26.42 -3.05 15.84
N GLN A 844 -26.14 -2.20 14.87
CA GLN A 844 -25.33 -0.98 15.08
C GLN A 844 -26.08 -0.02 16.01
N PRO A 845 -25.34 0.71 16.88
CA PRO A 845 -25.81 1.97 17.41
C PRO A 845 -25.57 3.13 16.45
#